data_dd72d8a023d6196cebfa331dbbecacbb
#
_entry.id   dd72d8a023d6196cebfa331dbbecacbb
#
_cell.length_a   1.000
_cell.length_b   1.000
_cell.length_c   1.000
_cell.angle_alpha   90.00
_cell.angle_beta   90.00
_cell.angle_gamma   90.00
#
_symmetry.space_group_name_H-M   'P 1'
#
loop_
_entity.id
_entity.type
_entity.pdbx_description
1 polymer ?
#
loop_
_entity_poly.entity_id
_entity_poly.type
_entity_poly.pdbx_seq_one_letter_code
_entity_poly.pdbx_strand_id
1 'polypeptide(L)'
;DRPWVIKDIRGGKEQWVYYCNTDWYHEMFRDEHPVQQHSISVSGGSKNIKYFLSGGYDRQTGIMKATEPDVFQKYNMRAKIDAKLNKIMSLSNNMSFYSSDYSWIGVGDIQDVFRNLRHTPASFPLFNPDGTGLYNNPLIIGGNYNVANGRQIVFAMGKHKNYDKKFNFANTTELVIRPVKQFNLTANFTYRRVNRNGMGRTVNIPYGIRPGVFGAYTTGAGLNELEERTRRYDYYTGNIFGTYEDSFNNAHNVKVMFGFNAETYRYKNVTAKGQNISDELLNDFDLIVPDPSTGAKITNLEGGQSEYALAGFFGRVNYDYKGKYLVEASGRYDGSSRFAKGHRWGLFPSVSAGWRISEEPFFAPAKKLVNNLKLRASFGSLGNQNVKDYMFMRTISIDDFKAFTFGEGSTKAQYAGISAPNSSSLTWETTYQYNLGLDASMLNGRLDFTAEAYIRDTKNMLIQGNALPSVYGEDAPKENSADLRTKGYEISLGWRDSFELLGKPFNYSIRASVSDYTSHITRYANNPDKRLTDYYVGQRIGDIWGFVVDGLFATDEEAKDYQANVCDALTYVGTNRMQGGFLAGDLRYVDLDNKQEGEGGINKITLGDNTADSPGDRKILGNSLPSLQYGINLGFDWMGFDFSTFLQGVGNHYWYPSGMNIAFWGSYSYAYYTAFMPRDFIKTVWSEENPDTYFPRPRVYSSTGGELAPPNSRYIQNVRYLRLKNLTVGYTLPQKWTKAICLDKVRFYFSGENLAYWSPIKKYTKYLDPESAYRRVTKKSNDGLYQNSDAKDAVAYPWQKTIMFGIDITF
;
A
#
# COMPACT_ATOMS: atom_id res chain seq x y z
N ASP A 1 44.55 -14.83 -15.91
CA ASP A 1 44.04 -13.89 -14.88
C ASP A 1 44.13 -12.45 -15.38
N ARG A 2 43.11 -12.01 -16.08
CA ARG A 2 43.03 -10.65 -16.59
C ARG A 2 42.56 -9.71 -15.45
N PRO A 3 43.24 -8.57 -15.24
CA PRO A 3 42.78 -7.60 -14.27
C PRO A 3 41.38 -7.11 -14.59
N TRP A 4 40.55 -6.87 -13.58
CA TRP A 4 39.16 -6.44 -13.76
C TRP A 4 39.07 -5.05 -14.39
N VAL A 5 40.08 -4.19 -14.12
CA VAL A 5 40.17 -2.85 -14.70
C VAL A 5 41.64 -2.60 -15.09
N ILE A 6 41.88 -2.11 -16.27
CA ILE A 6 43.19 -1.71 -16.75
C ILE A 6 43.16 -0.26 -17.24
N LYS A 7 44.31 0.38 -17.30
CA LYS A 7 44.52 1.64 -18.00
C LYS A 7 44.95 1.31 -19.43
N ASP A 8 44.34 1.93 -20.41
CA ASP A 8 44.65 1.80 -21.84
C ASP A 8 44.47 3.11 -22.55
N ILE A 9 45.17 3.34 -23.65
CA ILE A 9 45.02 4.55 -24.47
C ILE A 9 43.93 4.31 -25.51
N ARG A 10 42.82 5.01 -25.38
CA ARG A 10 41.70 4.97 -26.29
C ARG A 10 41.41 6.39 -26.82
N GLY A 11 41.35 6.57 -28.16
CA GLY A 11 41.16 7.88 -28.77
C GLY A 11 42.22 8.91 -28.35
N GLY A 12 43.49 8.49 -28.16
CA GLY A 12 44.59 9.35 -27.76
C GLY A 12 44.57 9.79 -26.27
N LYS A 13 43.70 9.26 -25.46
CA LYS A 13 43.56 9.57 -24.01
C LYS A 13 43.64 8.31 -23.18
N GLU A 14 44.27 8.42 -22.00
CA GLU A 14 44.27 7.35 -21.01
C GLU A 14 42.84 7.13 -20.50
N GLN A 15 42.37 5.87 -20.54
CA GLN A 15 41.02 5.44 -20.15
C GLN A 15 41.10 4.25 -19.22
N TRP A 16 40.05 4.12 -18.36
CA TRP A 16 39.77 2.87 -17.68
C TRP A 16 39.04 1.91 -18.62
N VAL A 17 39.51 0.70 -18.75
CA VAL A 17 38.89 -0.39 -19.50
C VAL A 17 38.49 -1.49 -18.52
N TYR A 18 37.20 -1.83 -18.48
CA TYR A 18 36.60 -2.68 -17.45
C TYR A 18 36.34 -4.08 -18.00
N TYR A 19 36.74 -5.10 -17.21
CA TYR A 19 36.51 -6.52 -17.47
C TYR A 19 35.90 -7.21 -16.26
N CYS A 20 35.13 -6.49 -15.45
CA CYS A 20 34.51 -6.98 -14.24
C CYS A 20 33.38 -7.98 -14.51
N ASN A 21 33.02 -8.73 -13.49
CA ASN A 21 31.79 -9.49 -13.40
C ASN A 21 31.14 -9.22 -12.05
N THR A 22 30.70 -7.97 -11.87
CA THR A 22 30.14 -7.46 -10.61
C THR A 22 28.76 -8.03 -10.37
N ASP A 23 28.60 -8.72 -9.24
CA ASP A 23 27.28 -9.06 -8.72
C ASP A 23 26.71 -7.86 -7.94
N TRP A 24 25.99 -7.00 -8.65
CA TRP A 24 25.46 -5.76 -8.09
C TRP A 24 24.52 -5.97 -6.91
N TYR A 25 23.82 -7.11 -6.81
CA TYR A 25 22.96 -7.40 -5.67
C TYR A 25 23.78 -7.66 -4.41
N HIS A 26 24.79 -8.53 -4.50
CA HIS A 26 25.68 -8.77 -3.37
C HIS A 26 26.58 -7.58 -3.05
N GLU A 27 26.90 -6.74 -4.02
CA GLU A 27 27.66 -5.51 -3.79
C GLU A 27 26.84 -4.48 -3.00
N MET A 28 25.54 -4.34 -3.30
CA MET A 28 24.68 -3.28 -2.78
C MET A 28 23.83 -3.69 -1.58
N PHE A 29 23.52 -4.97 -1.43
CA PHE A 29 22.62 -5.45 -0.38
C PHE A 29 23.28 -6.44 0.57
N ARG A 30 22.80 -6.42 1.81
CA ARG A 30 23.14 -7.41 2.83
C ARG A 30 22.23 -8.61 2.68
N ASP A 31 22.79 -9.80 2.88
CA ASP A 31 22.00 -11.04 2.93
C ASP A 31 21.15 -11.11 4.19
N GLU A 32 21.67 -10.54 5.29
CA GLU A 32 21.01 -10.52 6.60
C GLU A 32 21.13 -9.15 7.25
N HIS A 33 20.12 -8.76 8.00
CA HIS A 33 20.13 -7.54 8.80
C HIS A 33 19.46 -7.77 10.16
N PRO A 34 20.01 -7.23 11.26
CA PRO A 34 19.51 -7.49 12.59
C PRO A 34 18.23 -6.71 12.90
N VAL A 35 17.33 -7.39 13.62
CA VAL A 35 16.13 -6.82 14.25
C VAL A 35 16.18 -7.13 15.74
N GLN A 36 15.89 -6.14 16.59
CA GLN A 36 15.82 -6.27 18.03
C GLN A 36 14.51 -5.71 18.54
N GLN A 37 13.84 -6.45 19.42
CA GLN A 37 12.62 -6.02 20.11
C GLN A 37 12.73 -6.35 21.61
N HIS A 38 12.51 -5.35 22.44
CA HIS A 38 12.51 -5.50 23.88
C HIS A 38 11.23 -4.86 24.43
N SER A 39 10.56 -5.54 25.34
CA SER A 39 9.39 -5.02 26.01
C SER A 39 9.42 -5.38 27.50
N ILE A 40 8.99 -4.44 28.31
CA ILE A 40 8.80 -4.64 29.75
C ILE A 40 7.43 -4.08 30.13
N SER A 41 6.73 -4.78 31.02
CA SER A 41 5.50 -4.26 31.58
C SER A 41 5.38 -4.62 33.06
N VAL A 42 4.76 -3.71 33.81
CA VAL A 42 4.44 -3.89 35.23
C VAL A 42 2.98 -3.54 35.43
N SER A 43 2.25 -4.41 36.10
CA SER A 43 0.87 -4.16 36.47
C SER A 43 0.67 -4.50 37.92
N GLY A 44 -0.19 -3.73 38.57
CA GLY A 44 -0.50 -3.96 39.98
C GLY A 44 -1.66 -3.10 40.44
N GLY A 45 -1.93 -3.17 41.73
CA GLY A 45 -2.95 -2.30 42.25
C GLY A 45 -3.52 -2.77 43.62
N SER A 46 -4.41 -1.96 44.13
CA SER A 46 -5.23 -2.21 45.29
C SER A 46 -6.71 -2.28 44.92
N LYS A 47 -7.59 -2.43 45.91
CA LYS A 47 -9.03 -2.37 45.70
C LYS A 47 -9.52 -1.07 45.02
N ASN A 48 -8.80 0.04 45.23
CA ASN A 48 -9.21 1.35 44.78
C ASN A 48 -8.37 1.89 43.62
N ILE A 49 -7.15 1.42 43.41
CA ILE A 49 -6.24 1.90 42.35
C ILE A 49 -5.68 0.71 41.63
N LYS A 50 -5.72 0.75 40.30
CA LYS A 50 -5.05 -0.20 39.43
C LYS A 50 -4.12 0.58 38.50
N TYR A 51 -2.96 0.01 38.23
CA TYR A 51 -2.01 0.62 37.27
C TYR A 51 -1.42 -0.41 36.35
N PHE A 52 -1.07 0.07 35.18
CA PHE A 52 -0.31 -0.65 34.17
C PHE A 52 0.72 0.30 33.56
N LEU A 53 1.98 -0.12 33.59
CA LEU A 53 3.10 0.58 32.94
C LEU A 53 3.76 -0.36 31.97
N SER A 54 4.09 0.14 30.79
CA SER A 54 4.88 -0.63 29.81
C SER A 54 5.86 0.26 29.07
N GLY A 55 6.98 -0.32 28.69
CA GLY A 55 7.98 0.27 27.82
C GLY A 55 8.41 -0.72 26.76
N GLY A 56 8.75 -0.22 25.60
CA GLY A 56 9.25 -1.02 24.49
C GLY A 56 10.34 -0.29 23.73
N TYR A 57 11.27 -1.05 23.19
CA TYR A 57 12.31 -0.62 22.29
C TYR A 57 12.38 -1.55 21.10
N ASP A 58 12.35 -0.99 19.90
CA ASP A 58 12.52 -1.72 18.66
C ASP A 58 13.65 -1.07 17.86
N ARG A 59 14.52 -1.90 17.26
CA ARG A 59 15.54 -1.44 16.34
C ARG A 59 15.65 -2.38 15.16
N GLN A 60 15.69 -1.80 13.96
CA GLN A 60 15.87 -2.52 12.70
C GLN A 60 16.89 -1.77 11.84
N THR A 61 17.81 -2.47 11.22
CA THR A 61 18.67 -1.92 10.17
C THR A 61 18.11 -2.27 8.80
N GLY A 62 18.43 -1.46 7.79
CA GLY A 62 18.06 -1.73 6.41
C GLY A 62 18.96 -2.75 5.71
N ILE A 63 18.52 -3.18 4.53
CA ILE A 63 19.24 -4.17 3.70
C ILE A 63 20.41 -3.59 2.91
N MET A 64 20.55 -2.26 2.84
CA MET A 64 21.60 -1.62 2.04
C MET A 64 22.98 -1.78 2.67
N LYS A 65 23.99 -2.14 1.87
CA LYS A 65 25.40 -2.13 2.23
C LYS A 65 25.98 -0.72 2.04
N ALA A 66 25.53 0.23 2.82
CA ALA A 66 26.13 1.55 2.82
C ALA A 66 27.12 1.69 3.98
N THR A 67 27.99 2.68 3.88
CA THR A 67 28.90 3.06 4.98
C THR A 67 28.13 3.37 6.26
N GLU A 68 26.96 4.02 6.11
CA GLU A 68 25.99 4.18 7.18
C GLU A 68 24.68 3.51 6.77
N PRO A 69 24.29 2.42 7.42
CA PRO A 69 23.07 1.70 7.06
C PRO A 69 21.82 2.50 7.42
N ASP A 70 20.74 2.22 6.71
CA ASP A 70 19.42 2.65 7.14
C ASP A 70 19.11 2.07 8.52
N VAL A 71 18.65 2.91 9.44
CA VAL A 71 18.31 2.50 10.81
C VAL A 71 16.97 3.07 11.21
N PHE A 72 16.10 2.19 11.66
CA PHE A 72 14.87 2.56 12.33
C PHE A 72 14.96 2.17 13.81
N GLN A 73 14.69 3.14 14.69
CA GLN A 73 14.60 2.94 16.14
C GLN A 73 13.28 3.48 16.64
N LYS A 74 12.70 2.79 17.60
CA LYS A 74 11.43 3.17 18.18
C LYS A 74 11.41 2.91 19.68
N TYR A 75 10.95 3.89 20.42
CA TYR A 75 10.68 3.83 21.85
C TYR A 75 9.20 4.07 22.07
N ASN A 76 8.58 3.24 22.87
CA ASN A 76 7.20 3.43 23.28
C ASN A 76 7.05 3.23 24.80
N MET A 77 6.21 4.06 25.37
CA MET A 77 5.82 3.95 26.79
C MET A 77 4.31 4.11 26.90
N ARG A 78 3.72 3.38 27.83
CA ARG A 78 2.32 3.53 28.18
C ARG A 78 2.15 3.47 29.67
N ALA A 79 1.36 4.39 30.21
CA ALA A 79 0.92 4.39 31.58
C ALA A 79 -0.61 4.46 31.62
N LYS A 80 -1.23 3.53 32.34
CA LYS A 80 -2.67 3.55 32.61
C LYS A 80 -2.89 3.46 34.10
N ILE A 81 -3.75 4.33 34.62
CA ILE A 81 -4.15 4.36 36.02
C ILE A 81 -5.68 4.43 36.07
N ASP A 82 -6.29 3.50 36.77
CA ASP A 82 -7.72 3.49 37.06
C ASP A 82 -7.89 3.67 38.59
N ALA A 83 -8.56 4.72 39.05
CA ALA A 83 -8.75 5.07 40.44
C ALA A 83 -10.24 5.20 40.76
N LYS A 84 -10.69 4.51 41.80
CA LYS A 84 -12.00 4.74 42.43
C LYS A 84 -11.85 5.87 43.43
N LEU A 85 -12.33 7.05 43.10
CA LEU A 85 -12.25 8.23 43.97
C LEU A 85 -13.17 8.11 45.17
N ASN A 86 -14.37 7.57 44.94
CA ASN A 86 -15.36 7.26 45.98
C ASN A 86 -16.36 6.21 45.46
N LYS A 87 -17.49 6.03 46.17
CA LYS A 87 -18.52 5.04 45.81
C LYS A 87 -19.20 5.30 44.45
N ILE A 88 -19.22 6.58 44.00
CA ILE A 88 -19.93 7.02 42.80
C ILE A 88 -19.01 7.54 41.69
N MET A 89 -17.74 7.78 41.96
CA MET A 89 -16.81 8.39 41.01
C MET A 89 -15.58 7.54 40.77
N SER A 90 -15.23 7.34 39.50
CA SER A 90 -14.00 6.69 39.08
C SER A 90 -13.30 7.57 38.02
N LEU A 91 -11.99 7.68 38.17
CA LEU A 91 -11.12 8.41 37.24
C LEU A 91 -10.16 7.43 36.58
N SER A 92 -10.07 7.48 35.27
CA SER A 92 -9.09 6.72 34.48
C SER A 92 -8.21 7.69 33.70
N ASN A 93 -6.91 7.44 33.71
CA ASN A 93 -5.98 8.16 32.83
C ASN A 93 -5.16 7.15 32.04
N ASN A 94 -5.06 7.37 30.74
CA ASN A 94 -4.30 6.55 29.80
C ASN A 94 -3.38 7.44 28.97
N MET A 95 -2.10 7.39 29.30
CA MET A 95 -1.06 8.16 28.65
C MET A 95 -0.22 7.23 27.78
N SER A 96 0.07 7.63 26.58
CA SER A 96 0.99 6.95 25.69
C SER A 96 1.99 7.92 25.07
N PHE A 97 3.20 7.46 25.00
CA PHE A 97 4.33 8.13 24.40
C PHE A 97 4.95 7.21 23.35
N TYR A 98 5.29 7.77 22.21
CA TYR A 98 5.96 7.09 21.13
C TYR A 98 6.99 8.03 20.53
N SER A 99 8.24 7.60 20.42
CA SER A 99 9.30 8.28 19.67
C SER A 99 9.89 7.33 18.67
N SER A 100 10.12 7.79 17.45
CA SER A 100 10.87 7.02 16.45
C SER A 100 11.87 7.91 15.74
N ASP A 101 13.04 7.35 15.51
CA ASP A 101 14.11 7.93 14.71
C ASP A 101 14.34 7.01 13.52
N TYR A 102 14.22 7.55 12.32
CA TYR A 102 14.53 6.84 11.10
C TYR A 102 15.57 7.61 10.29
N SER A 103 16.68 6.98 10.01
CA SER A 103 17.73 7.48 9.14
C SER A 103 17.87 6.60 7.91
N TRP A 104 17.99 7.21 6.74
CA TRP A 104 18.21 6.46 5.50
C TRP A 104 19.00 7.29 4.49
N ILE A 105 19.54 6.60 3.49
CA ILE A 105 20.30 7.25 2.43
C ILE A 105 19.33 7.98 1.50
N GLY A 106 19.50 9.30 1.39
CA GLY A 106 18.61 10.20 0.69
C GLY A 106 18.83 10.24 -0.82
N VAL A 107 18.56 9.16 -1.55
CA VAL A 107 18.71 9.14 -3.00
C VAL A 107 17.37 8.76 -3.65
N GLY A 108 16.53 9.74 -3.84
CA GLY A 108 15.27 9.51 -4.54
C GLY A 108 14.38 8.42 -3.89
N ASP A 109 13.54 7.80 -4.68
CA ASP A 109 12.73 6.66 -4.24
C ASP A 109 13.61 5.39 -4.18
N ILE A 110 13.49 4.59 -3.13
CA ILE A 110 14.17 3.28 -3.00
C ILE A 110 13.91 2.37 -4.22
N GLN A 111 12.77 2.53 -4.84
CA GLN A 111 12.40 1.82 -6.07
C GLN A 111 13.36 2.15 -7.23
N ASP A 112 13.88 3.37 -7.27
CA ASP A 112 14.88 3.77 -8.26
C ASP A 112 16.20 3.02 -8.07
N VAL A 113 16.55 2.63 -6.86
CA VAL A 113 17.74 1.81 -6.60
C VAL A 113 17.62 0.45 -7.27
N PHE A 114 16.54 -0.27 -6.98
CA PHE A 114 16.32 -1.59 -7.55
C PHE A 114 16.20 -1.55 -9.08
N ARG A 115 15.57 -0.50 -9.63
CA ARG A 115 15.51 -0.28 -11.07
C ARG A 115 16.92 -0.08 -11.64
N ASN A 116 17.70 0.80 -11.07
CA ASN A 116 19.01 1.18 -11.57
C ASN A 116 20.04 0.05 -11.49
N LEU A 117 19.95 -0.83 -10.49
CA LEU A 117 20.77 -2.03 -10.43
C LEU A 117 20.57 -2.95 -11.64
N ARG A 118 19.37 -3.02 -12.16
CA ARG A 118 19.05 -3.81 -13.38
C ARG A 118 19.56 -3.15 -14.65
N HIS A 119 19.84 -1.84 -14.61
CA HIS A 119 20.37 -1.08 -15.73
C HIS A 119 21.90 -1.06 -15.79
N THR A 120 22.57 -1.51 -14.72
CA THR A 120 24.04 -1.45 -14.64
C THR A 120 24.64 -2.77 -15.08
N PRO A 121 25.46 -2.77 -16.15
CA PRO A 121 26.13 -3.97 -16.62
C PRO A 121 27.10 -4.54 -15.57
N ALA A 122 27.20 -5.86 -15.50
CA ALA A 122 28.14 -6.56 -14.62
C ALA A 122 29.62 -6.26 -14.98
N SER A 123 29.89 -5.78 -16.19
CA SER A 123 31.25 -5.43 -16.63
C SER A 123 31.87 -4.22 -15.91
N PHE A 124 31.08 -3.48 -15.12
CA PHE A 124 31.56 -2.31 -14.39
C PHE A 124 31.75 -2.62 -12.89
N PRO A 125 32.79 -2.06 -12.24
CA PRO A 125 32.96 -2.09 -10.81
C PRO A 125 32.20 -0.93 -10.15
N LEU A 126 32.09 -0.95 -8.81
CA LEU A 126 31.58 0.19 -8.04
C LEU A 126 32.63 1.31 -7.93
N PHE A 127 33.89 0.96 -7.77
CA PHE A 127 35.02 1.86 -7.65
C PHE A 127 36.06 1.60 -8.71
N ASN A 128 36.69 2.67 -9.18
CA ASN A 128 37.89 2.62 -10.01
C ASN A 128 39.11 2.17 -9.19
N PRO A 129 40.23 1.74 -9.84
CA PRO A 129 41.45 1.33 -9.13
C PRO A 129 42.10 2.44 -8.27
N ASP A 130 41.80 3.69 -8.57
CA ASP A 130 42.28 4.85 -7.79
C ASP A 130 41.36 5.19 -6.58
N GLY A 131 40.37 4.36 -6.32
CA GLY A 131 39.42 4.52 -5.20
C GLY A 131 38.29 5.51 -5.48
N THR A 132 38.20 6.11 -6.67
CA THR A 132 37.09 6.97 -7.06
C THR A 132 35.86 6.14 -7.43
N GLY A 133 34.67 6.65 -7.13
CA GLY A 133 33.45 6.02 -7.56
C GLY A 133 33.31 6.03 -9.09
N LEU A 134 32.61 5.03 -9.64
CA LEU A 134 32.30 4.98 -11.05
C LEU A 134 30.96 5.67 -11.32
N TYR A 135 30.96 6.59 -12.24
CA TYR A 135 29.79 7.18 -12.85
C TYR A 135 29.93 7.16 -14.36
N ASN A 136 28.88 7.48 -15.09
CA ASN A 136 28.81 7.49 -16.54
C ASN A 136 30.11 8.01 -17.19
N ASN A 137 30.74 7.17 -18.02
CA ASN A 137 31.87 7.59 -18.84
C ASN A 137 31.40 7.82 -20.28
N PRO A 138 31.14 9.05 -20.69
CA PRO A 138 30.64 9.37 -22.04
C PRO A 138 31.61 8.98 -23.15
N LEU A 139 32.91 8.74 -22.84
CA LEU A 139 33.92 8.38 -23.80
C LEU A 139 33.91 6.87 -24.17
N ILE A 140 33.35 6.04 -23.30
CA ILE A 140 33.28 4.58 -23.54
C ILE A 140 32.01 4.23 -24.36
N ILE A 141 30.94 4.99 -24.22
CA ILE A 141 29.60 4.60 -24.68
C ILE A 141 29.03 5.52 -25.76
N GLY A 142 29.80 6.50 -26.23
CA GLY A 142 29.44 7.37 -27.34
C GLY A 142 28.03 7.96 -27.20
N GLY A 143 27.84 9.01 -26.45
CA GLY A 143 26.57 9.70 -26.33
C GLY A 143 25.86 9.60 -24.98
N ASN A 144 24.60 9.93 -24.89
CA ASN A 144 23.79 10.18 -23.70
C ASN A 144 23.35 8.92 -22.90
N TYR A 145 24.02 7.79 -22.98
CA TYR A 145 23.59 6.56 -22.32
C TYR A 145 24.24 6.40 -20.94
N ASN A 146 23.41 6.41 -19.92
CA ASN A 146 23.78 6.15 -18.53
C ASN A 146 23.91 4.65 -18.26
N VAL A 147 25.07 4.07 -18.53
CA VAL A 147 25.34 2.65 -18.29
C VAL A 147 25.63 2.38 -16.81
N ALA A 148 26.19 3.35 -16.10
CA ALA A 148 26.29 3.35 -14.67
C ALA A 148 25.76 4.71 -14.19
N ASN A 149 24.58 4.75 -13.58
CA ASN A 149 23.92 6.03 -13.34
C ASN A 149 24.30 6.72 -12.02
N GLY A 150 25.44 6.40 -11.44
CA GLY A 150 26.01 7.03 -10.26
C GLY A 150 25.25 6.83 -8.96
N ARG A 151 24.03 6.34 -8.98
CA ARG A 151 23.25 6.15 -7.74
C ARG A 151 23.87 5.10 -6.83
N GLN A 152 24.48 4.07 -7.42
CA GLN A 152 25.23 3.06 -6.67
C GLN A 152 26.33 3.67 -5.83
N ILE A 153 27.07 4.66 -6.37
CA ILE A 153 28.10 5.38 -5.64
C ILE A 153 27.52 6.17 -4.47
N VAL A 154 26.41 6.86 -4.71
CA VAL A 154 25.70 7.62 -3.68
C VAL A 154 25.33 6.74 -2.51
N PHE A 155 24.83 5.51 -2.79
CA PHE A 155 24.51 4.52 -1.76
C PHE A 155 25.76 4.02 -1.04
N ALA A 156 26.79 3.62 -1.79
CA ALA A 156 28.02 3.08 -1.21
C ALA A 156 28.73 4.09 -0.33
N MET A 157 28.77 5.35 -0.71
CA MET A 157 29.41 6.40 0.07
C MET A 157 28.58 6.88 1.26
N GLY A 158 27.24 6.67 1.23
CA GLY A 158 26.35 7.01 2.34
C GLY A 158 26.31 8.50 2.75
N LYS A 159 26.84 9.39 1.91
CA LYS A 159 26.96 10.82 2.23
C LYS A 159 25.62 11.57 2.13
N HIS A 160 24.70 11.12 1.31
CA HIS A 160 23.33 11.66 1.27
C HIS A 160 22.54 11.09 2.43
N LYS A 161 21.99 11.94 3.27
CA LYS A 161 21.29 11.51 4.49
C LYS A 161 19.91 12.13 4.58
N ASN A 162 18.96 11.31 4.96
CA ASN A 162 17.65 11.73 5.41
C ASN A 162 17.41 11.26 6.84
N TYR A 163 16.80 12.11 7.62
CA TYR A 163 16.32 11.79 8.96
C TYR A 163 14.85 12.12 9.08
N ASP A 164 14.13 11.32 9.84
CA ASP A 164 12.75 11.57 10.22
C ASP A 164 12.56 11.20 11.69
N LYS A 165 12.48 12.21 12.54
CA LYS A 165 12.22 12.05 13.98
C LYS A 165 10.76 12.37 14.25
N LYS A 166 10.06 11.40 14.82
CA LYS A 166 8.66 11.53 15.17
C LYS A 166 8.49 11.36 16.67
N PHE A 167 7.79 12.30 17.25
CA PHE A 167 7.36 12.29 18.63
C PHE A 167 5.82 12.31 18.65
N ASN A 168 5.20 11.37 19.34
CA ASN A 168 3.75 11.29 19.47
C ASN A 168 3.40 11.08 20.94
N PHE A 169 2.69 12.03 21.49
CA PHE A 169 2.13 11.98 22.83
C PHE A 169 0.61 11.97 22.75
N ALA A 170 -0.02 11.07 23.49
CA ALA A 170 -1.47 11.05 23.64
C ALA A 170 -1.84 10.80 25.10
N ASN A 171 -2.82 11.55 25.58
CA ASN A 171 -3.37 11.39 26.92
C ASN A 171 -4.88 11.44 26.87
N THR A 172 -5.53 10.41 27.41
CA THR A 172 -6.98 10.34 27.61
C THR A 172 -7.28 10.30 29.09
N THR A 173 -8.07 11.26 29.55
CA THR A 173 -8.62 11.27 30.91
C THR A 173 -10.11 11.01 30.81
N GLU A 174 -10.59 10.07 31.61
CA GLU A 174 -12.00 9.68 31.66
C GLU A 174 -12.51 9.74 33.08
N LEU A 175 -13.63 10.40 33.27
CA LEU A 175 -14.39 10.47 34.54
C LEU A 175 -15.70 9.72 34.35
N VAL A 176 -15.97 8.77 35.23
CA VAL A 176 -17.24 8.04 35.26
C VAL A 176 -17.92 8.34 36.61
N ILE A 177 -19.15 8.84 36.53
CA ILE A 177 -20.00 9.15 37.69
C ILE A 177 -21.21 8.19 37.68
N ARG A 178 -21.40 7.46 38.79
CA ARG A 178 -22.47 6.46 38.95
C ARG A 178 -23.33 6.84 40.15
N PRO A 179 -24.27 7.80 39.99
CA PRO A 179 -25.12 8.26 41.08
C PRO A 179 -26.04 7.15 41.56
N VAL A 180 -26.51 6.28 40.69
CA VAL A 180 -27.30 5.07 40.98
C VAL A 180 -26.74 3.88 40.18
N LYS A 181 -27.11 2.66 40.57
CA LYS A 181 -26.59 1.43 39.96
C LYS A 181 -26.89 1.33 38.45
N GLN A 182 -28.03 1.86 38.03
CA GLN A 182 -28.53 1.77 36.65
C GLN A 182 -27.98 2.85 35.73
N PHE A 183 -27.45 3.96 36.26
CA PHE A 183 -27.05 5.11 35.47
C PHE A 183 -25.59 5.46 35.61
N ASN A 184 -24.91 5.63 34.49
CA ASN A 184 -23.52 6.09 34.38
C ASN A 184 -23.48 7.35 33.50
N LEU A 185 -22.82 8.39 33.98
CA LEU A 185 -22.40 9.53 33.20
C LEU A 185 -20.89 9.41 32.97
N THR A 186 -20.48 9.35 31.72
CA THR A 186 -19.06 9.26 31.32
C THR A 186 -18.67 10.53 30.57
N ALA A 187 -17.57 11.14 30.99
CA ALA A 187 -16.93 12.24 30.27
C ALA A 187 -15.47 11.91 30.04
N ASN A 188 -15.02 11.98 28.80
CA ASN A 188 -13.61 11.81 28.50
C ASN A 188 -13.08 12.90 27.59
N PHE A 189 -11.79 13.19 27.77
CA PHE A 189 -11.05 14.14 26.98
C PHE A 189 -9.72 13.54 26.56
N THR A 190 -9.43 13.60 25.26
CA THR A 190 -8.16 13.16 24.68
C THR A 190 -7.43 14.33 24.04
N TYR A 191 -6.18 14.48 24.42
CA TYR A 191 -5.22 15.34 23.75
C TYR A 191 -4.15 14.49 23.09
N ARG A 192 -3.88 14.74 21.82
CA ARG A 192 -2.78 14.10 21.10
C ARG A 192 -1.98 15.14 20.33
N ARG A 193 -0.66 15.07 20.47
CA ARG A 193 0.28 15.86 19.68
C ARG A 193 1.27 14.95 18.98
N VAL A 194 1.44 15.18 17.67
CA VAL A 194 2.52 14.58 16.88
C VAL A 194 3.41 15.71 16.37
N ASN A 195 4.69 15.65 16.72
CA ASN A 195 5.74 16.45 16.12
C ASN A 195 6.56 15.53 15.23
N ARG A 196 6.84 15.97 14.01
CA ARG A 196 7.67 15.25 13.06
C ARG A 196 8.69 16.21 12.47
N ASN A 197 9.97 15.96 12.74
CA ASN A 197 11.08 16.75 12.26
C ASN A 197 11.84 15.90 11.24
N GLY A 198 11.95 16.40 10.02
CA GLY A 198 12.69 15.76 8.94
C GLY A 198 13.88 16.61 8.52
N MET A 199 14.96 15.96 8.13
CA MET A 199 16.12 16.59 7.49
C MET A 199 16.47 15.80 6.25
N GLY A 200 16.75 16.48 5.16
CA GLY A 200 17.32 15.93 3.93
C GLY A 200 18.65 16.62 3.62
N ARG A 201 19.69 15.84 3.39
CA ARG A 201 21.03 16.35 3.02
C ARG A 201 21.47 15.73 1.71
N THR A 202 21.74 16.56 0.72
CA THR A 202 22.31 16.17 -0.56
C THR A 202 23.69 16.84 -0.70
N VAL A 203 24.71 16.07 -1.02
CA VAL A 203 26.09 16.57 -1.19
C VAL A 203 26.63 16.20 -2.56
N ASN A 204 27.64 16.93 -3.01
CA ASN A 204 28.39 16.56 -4.21
C ASN A 204 29.23 15.34 -3.93
N ILE A 205 29.12 14.31 -4.78
CA ILE A 205 29.91 13.09 -4.66
C ILE A 205 30.93 13.04 -5.80
N PRO A 206 32.23 13.05 -5.50
CA PRO A 206 33.25 12.96 -6.53
C PRO A 206 33.22 11.56 -7.17
N TYR A 207 33.43 11.51 -8.49
CA TYR A 207 33.62 10.28 -9.26
C TYR A 207 34.74 10.42 -10.28
N GLY A 208 35.37 9.30 -10.61
CA GLY A 208 36.40 9.26 -11.66
C GLY A 208 35.77 9.05 -13.04
N ILE A 209 36.11 9.90 -14.00
CA ILE A 209 35.73 9.75 -15.41
C ILE A 209 36.73 8.86 -16.13
N ARG A 210 38.03 9.13 -15.87
CA ARG A 210 39.20 8.41 -16.36
C ARG A 210 40.38 8.72 -15.44
N PRO A 211 41.53 8.06 -15.56
CA PRO A 211 42.68 8.36 -14.72
C PRO A 211 42.99 9.86 -14.62
N GLY A 212 43.00 10.39 -13.41
CA GLY A 212 43.30 11.79 -13.15
C GLY A 212 42.21 12.80 -13.55
N VAL A 213 41.04 12.35 -14.02
CA VAL A 213 39.94 13.24 -14.41
C VAL A 213 38.71 12.95 -13.57
N PHE A 214 38.25 13.92 -12.80
CA PHE A 214 37.19 13.79 -11.85
C PHE A 214 35.97 14.61 -12.28
N GLY A 215 34.81 14.19 -11.84
CA GLY A 215 33.56 14.91 -11.91
C GLY A 215 32.87 14.95 -10.53
N ALA A 216 31.80 15.69 -10.43
CA ALA A 216 30.95 15.70 -9.23
C ALA A 216 29.53 15.25 -9.59
N TYR A 217 29.01 14.28 -8.89
CA TYR A 217 27.66 13.80 -9.04
C TYR A 217 26.73 14.41 -8.00
N THR A 218 25.62 14.97 -8.48
CA THR A 218 24.55 15.48 -7.65
C THR A 218 23.22 14.87 -8.06
N THR A 219 22.31 14.63 -7.12
CA THR A 219 20.93 14.26 -7.42
C THR A 219 20.09 15.51 -7.64
N GLY A 220 19.68 15.76 -8.86
CA GLY A 220 18.88 16.93 -9.21
C GLY A 220 19.70 18.18 -9.51
N ALA A 221 19.05 19.33 -9.57
CA ALA A 221 19.68 20.62 -9.89
C ALA A 221 20.37 21.28 -8.67
N GLY A 222 20.40 20.62 -7.53
CA GLY A 222 20.88 21.20 -6.27
C GLY A 222 22.35 20.95 -6.01
N LEU A 223 23.07 22.02 -5.72
CA LEU A 223 24.44 21.99 -5.21
C LEU A 223 24.39 21.91 -3.69
N ASN A 224 24.88 20.83 -3.08
CA ASN A 224 24.99 20.69 -1.62
C ASN A 224 23.75 21.23 -0.87
N GLU A 225 22.60 20.57 -1.01
CA GLU A 225 21.33 21.02 -0.47
C GLU A 225 21.10 20.51 0.95
N LEU A 226 20.59 21.37 1.81
CA LEU A 226 20.00 21.02 3.10
C LEU A 226 18.52 21.38 3.11
N GLU A 227 17.68 20.44 3.51
CA GLU A 227 16.26 20.66 3.73
C GLU A 227 15.90 20.28 5.16
N GLU A 228 15.25 21.18 5.88
CA GLU A 228 14.64 20.89 7.18
C GLU A 228 13.12 21.08 7.14
N ARG A 229 12.42 20.11 7.73
CA ARG A 229 10.97 20.07 7.76
C ARG A 229 10.46 19.88 9.17
N THR A 230 9.58 20.77 9.62
CA THR A 230 8.84 20.59 10.88
C THR A 230 7.37 20.50 10.60
N ARG A 231 6.73 19.44 11.10
CA ARG A 231 5.30 19.21 10.99
C ARG A 231 4.73 18.98 12.38
N ARG A 232 3.65 19.71 12.70
CA ARG A 232 2.93 19.58 13.96
C ARG A 232 1.47 19.26 13.71
N TYR A 233 0.98 18.28 14.45
CA TYR A 233 -0.39 17.83 14.45
C TYR A 233 -0.91 17.89 15.87
N ASP A 234 -1.94 18.69 16.11
CA ASP A 234 -2.65 18.78 17.37
C ASP A 234 -4.07 18.24 17.18
N TYR A 235 -4.48 17.33 18.05
CA TYR A 235 -5.76 16.66 18.01
C TYR A 235 -6.40 16.70 19.38
N TYR A 236 -7.63 17.17 19.44
CA TYR A 236 -8.45 17.28 20.65
C TYR A 236 -9.77 16.59 20.42
N THR A 237 -10.17 15.70 21.32
CA THR A 237 -11.45 15.02 21.28
C THR A 237 -12.08 15.02 22.66
N GLY A 238 -13.36 15.35 22.75
CA GLY A 238 -14.16 15.27 23.95
C GLY A 238 -15.45 14.49 23.70
N ASN A 239 -15.80 13.64 24.64
CA ASN A 239 -17.06 12.91 24.65
C ASN A 239 -17.71 13.08 26.01
N ILE A 240 -19.03 13.26 26.01
CA ILE A 240 -19.88 13.18 27.19
C ILE A 240 -21.12 12.36 26.86
N PHE A 241 -21.40 11.32 27.65
CA PHE A 241 -22.57 10.47 27.42
C PHE A 241 -23.10 9.84 28.69
N GLY A 242 -24.41 9.73 28.74
CA GLY A 242 -25.14 9.02 29.79
C GLY A 242 -25.53 7.63 29.28
N THR A 243 -25.42 6.64 30.17
CA THR A 243 -25.87 5.26 29.93
C THR A 243 -26.78 4.83 31.05
N TYR A 244 -28.00 4.41 30.72
CA TYR A 244 -28.94 3.76 31.64
C TYR A 244 -29.06 2.30 31.24
N GLU A 245 -28.94 1.40 32.25
CA GLU A 245 -29.05 -0.05 32.05
C GLU A 245 -29.81 -0.66 33.22
N ASP A 246 -30.89 -1.40 32.88
CA ASP A 246 -31.72 -2.07 33.88
C ASP A 246 -32.34 -3.37 33.34
N SER A 247 -32.75 -4.24 34.26
CA SER A 247 -33.42 -5.52 33.96
C SER A 247 -34.75 -5.59 34.66
N PHE A 248 -35.82 -5.72 33.90
CA PHE A 248 -37.17 -5.79 34.40
C PHE A 248 -37.68 -7.23 34.35
N ASN A 249 -38.29 -7.68 35.46
CA ASN A 249 -38.86 -9.02 35.59
C ASN A 249 -37.89 -10.18 35.25
N ASN A 250 -36.57 -9.96 35.38
CA ASN A 250 -35.51 -10.91 34.98
C ASN A 250 -35.66 -11.40 33.51
N ALA A 251 -36.35 -10.66 32.69
CA ALA A 251 -36.66 -11.04 31.31
C ALA A 251 -36.34 -9.97 30.27
N HIS A 252 -36.52 -8.71 30.66
CA HIS A 252 -36.37 -7.56 29.76
C HIS A 252 -35.12 -6.74 30.16
N ASN A 253 -34.07 -6.89 29.41
CA ASN A 253 -32.83 -6.12 29.62
C ASN A 253 -32.84 -4.92 28.67
N VAL A 254 -32.73 -3.72 29.22
CA VAL A 254 -32.74 -2.47 28.44
C VAL A 254 -31.46 -1.69 28.73
N LYS A 255 -30.78 -1.22 27.69
CA LYS A 255 -29.65 -0.31 27.82
C LYS A 255 -29.84 0.84 26.85
N VAL A 256 -29.88 2.07 27.38
CA VAL A 256 -30.02 3.29 26.59
C VAL A 256 -28.79 4.17 26.80
N MET A 257 -28.24 4.67 25.73
CA MET A 257 -27.12 5.61 25.77
C MET A 257 -27.45 6.82 24.90
N PHE A 258 -27.09 8.00 25.38
CA PHE A 258 -27.14 9.24 24.61
C PHE A 258 -25.92 10.09 24.94
N GLY A 259 -25.34 10.73 23.92
CA GLY A 259 -24.15 11.53 24.12
C GLY A 259 -23.84 12.51 23.01
N PHE A 260 -22.79 13.26 23.27
CA PHE A 260 -22.22 14.27 22.38
C PHE A 260 -20.71 14.05 22.25
N ASN A 261 -20.19 14.23 21.03
CA ASN A 261 -18.77 14.18 20.69
C ASN A 261 -18.36 15.49 20.01
N ALA A 262 -17.18 15.97 20.34
CA ALA A 262 -16.54 17.06 19.61
C ALA A 262 -15.07 16.72 19.35
N GLU A 263 -14.59 17.08 18.16
CA GLU A 263 -13.22 16.84 17.71
C GLU A 263 -12.68 18.05 16.98
N THR A 264 -11.41 18.39 17.22
CA THR A 264 -10.67 19.40 16.47
C THR A 264 -9.29 18.89 16.11
N TYR A 265 -8.90 19.13 14.89
CA TYR A 265 -7.59 18.78 14.37
C TYR A 265 -6.93 19.99 13.75
N ARG A 266 -5.66 20.21 14.07
CA ARG A 266 -4.84 21.28 13.55
C ARG A 266 -3.54 20.73 13.02
N TYR A 267 -3.17 21.17 11.83
CA TYR A 267 -1.92 20.83 11.17
C TYR A 267 -1.15 22.10 10.83
N LYS A 268 0.16 22.06 11.06
CA LYS A 268 1.08 23.12 10.61
C LYS A 268 2.37 22.49 10.13
N ASN A 269 2.88 22.94 9.00
CA ASN A 269 4.22 22.59 8.51
C ASN A 269 5.03 23.84 8.18
N VAL A 270 6.35 23.70 8.29
CA VAL A 270 7.35 24.63 7.80
C VAL A 270 8.46 23.79 7.17
N THR A 271 8.89 24.15 5.98
CA THR A 271 10.03 23.55 5.28
C THR A 271 10.99 24.67 4.91
N ALA A 272 12.24 24.52 5.31
CA ALA A 272 13.32 25.40 4.90
C ALA A 272 14.29 24.59 4.02
N LYS A 273 14.69 25.15 2.89
CA LYS A 273 15.70 24.58 2.00
C LYS A 273 16.80 25.59 1.76
N GLY A 274 18.04 25.13 1.73
CA GLY A 274 19.19 25.93 1.37
C GLY A 274 20.14 25.16 0.49
N GLN A 275 20.73 25.82 -0.48
CA GLN A 275 21.69 25.23 -1.42
C GLN A 275 23.07 25.89 -1.23
N ASN A 276 24.08 25.21 -1.77
CA ASN A 276 25.47 25.66 -1.72
C ASN A 276 26.03 25.72 -0.29
N ILE A 277 25.78 24.68 0.50
CA ILE A 277 26.38 24.52 1.84
C ILE A 277 27.88 24.28 1.68
N SER A 278 28.70 25.09 2.36
CA SER A 278 30.16 25.06 2.22
C SER A 278 30.84 23.78 2.71
N ASP A 279 30.24 23.07 3.60
CA ASP A 279 30.76 21.84 4.21
C ASP A 279 29.88 20.63 3.91
N GLU A 280 30.48 19.48 3.59
CA GLU A 280 29.77 18.24 3.29
C GLU A 280 29.32 17.46 4.53
N LEU A 281 29.94 17.72 5.69
CA LEU A 281 29.69 17.01 6.95
C LEU A 281 28.74 17.74 7.87
N LEU A 282 28.71 19.07 7.77
CA LEU A 282 27.88 19.91 8.63
C LEU A 282 26.50 20.19 8.01
N ASN A 283 25.49 20.28 8.84
CA ASN A 283 24.09 20.45 8.45
C ASN A 283 23.53 21.72 9.11
N ASP A 284 23.99 22.87 8.63
CA ASP A 284 23.57 24.16 9.15
C ASP A 284 23.32 25.15 8.00
N PHE A 285 22.26 25.93 8.09
CA PHE A 285 21.91 26.97 7.13
C PHE A 285 22.85 28.16 7.15
N ASP A 286 23.57 28.38 8.25
CA ASP A 286 24.58 29.47 8.33
C ASP A 286 25.74 29.20 7.37
N LEU A 287 25.97 27.97 6.97
CA LEU A 287 27.02 27.55 6.04
C LEU A 287 26.65 27.73 4.56
N ILE A 288 25.50 28.32 4.26
CA ILE A 288 25.13 28.65 2.87
C ILE A 288 26.05 29.74 2.33
N VAL A 289 26.81 29.38 1.29
CA VAL A 289 27.64 30.34 0.54
C VAL A 289 26.76 31.06 -0.49
N PRO A 290 26.80 32.40 -0.52
CA PRO A 290 26.06 33.14 -1.52
C PRO A 290 26.48 32.75 -2.95
N ASP A 291 25.57 32.81 -3.91
CA ASP A 291 25.87 32.66 -5.33
C ASP A 291 26.83 33.78 -5.79
N PRO A 292 28.00 33.45 -6.36
CA PRO A 292 28.98 34.44 -6.76
C PRO A 292 28.46 35.46 -7.78
N SER A 293 27.47 35.11 -8.57
CA SER A 293 26.92 35.97 -9.62
C SER A 293 25.88 36.96 -9.12
N THR A 294 25.12 36.56 -8.08
CA THR A 294 24.00 37.34 -7.55
C THR A 294 24.27 37.93 -6.16
N GLY A 295 25.25 37.40 -5.42
CA GLY A 295 25.51 37.75 -4.03
C GLY A 295 24.41 37.26 -3.06
N ALA A 296 23.41 36.52 -3.53
CA ALA A 296 22.28 36.07 -2.73
C ALA A 296 22.46 34.61 -2.26
N LYS A 297 22.01 34.32 -1.04
CA LYS A 297 21.87 32.93 -0.57
C LYS A 297 20.68 32.28 -1.27
N ILE A 298 20.89 31.10 -1.86
CA ILE A 298 19.82 30.32 -2.50
C ILE A 298 19.05 29.62 -1.41
N THR A 299 17.88 30.11 -1.07
CA THR A 299 16.99 29.55 -0.03
C THR A 299 15.57 29.48 -0.52
N ASN A 300 14.81 28.49 -0.03
CA ASN A 300 13.37 28.38 -0.25
C ASN A 300 12.68 28.11 1.08
N LEU A 301 11.62 28.84 1.37
CA LEU A 301 10.80 28.67 2.56
C LEU A 301 9.36 28.33 2.13
N GLU A 302 8.87 27.20 2.61
CA GLU A 302 7.51 26.75 2.35
C GLU A 302 6.81 26.48 3.68
N GLY A 303 5.50 26.71 3.72
CA GLY A 303 4.73 26.43 4.90
C GLY A 303 3.24 26.32 4.59
N GLY A 304 2.53 25.73 5.51
CA GLY A 304 1.08 25.59 5.37
C GLY A 304 0.45 25.20 6.70
N GLN A 305 -0.84 25.47 6.79
CA GLN A 305 -1.65 25.02 7.92
C GLN A 305 -3.04 24.64 7.46
N SER A 306 -3.64 23.70 8.17
CA SER A 306 -5.03 23.31 7.97
C SER A 306 -5.68 22.94 9.28
N GLU A 307 -7.00 23.09 9.34
CA GLU A 307 -7.79 22.81 10.53
C GLU A 307 -9.16 22.27 10.09
N TYR A 308 -9.66 21.28 10.82
CA TYR A 308 -11.05 20.88 10.73
C TYR A 308 -11.62 20.60 12.13
N ALA A 309 -12.95 20.66 12.22
CA ALA A 309 -13.69 20.32 13.42
C ALA A 309 -14.88 19.41 13.08
N LEU A 310 -15.18 18.51 13.98
CA LEU A 310 -16.33 17.62 13.95
C LEU A 310 -17.15 17.82 15.24
N ALA A 311 -18.45 17.69 15.12
CA ALA A 311 -19.35 17.60 16.28
C ALA A 311 -20.46 16.62 15.96
N GLY A 312 -20.86 15.79 16.93
CA GLY A 312 -21.88 14.79 16.68
C GLY A 312 -22.69 14.45 17.93
N PHE A 313 -23.98 14.27 17.74
CA PHE A 313 -24.86 13.66 18.72
C PHE A 313 -25.04 12.19 18.38
N PHE A 314 -25.05 11.34 19.40
CA PHE A 314 -25.26 9.92 19.20
C PHE A 314 -26.15 9.31 20.26
N GLY A 315 -26.90 8.28 19.85
CA GLY A 315 -27.75 7.53 20.76
C GLY A 315 -27.80 6.06 20.39
N ARG A 316 -28.05 5.21 21.37
CA ARG A 316 -28.19 3.76 21.20
C ARG A 316 -29.19 3.21 22.19
N VAL A 317 -30.00 2.31 21.70
CA VAL A 317 -30.90 1.50 22.53
C VAL A 317 -30.63 0.04 22.24
N ASN A 318 -30.33 -0.72 23.29
CA ASN A 318 -30.22 -2.17 23.24
C ASN A 318 -31.39 -2.76 24.04
N TYR A 319 -32.04 -3.75 23.48
CA TYR A 319 -33.10 -4.51 24.12
C TYR A 319 -32.84 -6.00 23.95
N ASP A 320 -32.97 -6.70 25.03
CA ASP A 320 -32.83 -8.16 25.11
C ASP A 320 -34.00 -8.74 25.85
N TYR A 321 -34.67 -9.72 25.25
CA TYR A 321 -35.72 -10.49 25.90
C TYR A 321 -35.24 -11.88 26.22
N LYS A 322 -35.02 -12.18 27.51
CA LYS A 322 -34.58 -13.47 28.04
C LYS A 322 -33.31 -14.03 27.39
N GLY A 323 -32.43 -13.18 26.85
CA GLY A 323 -31.25 -13.58 26.07
C GLY A 323 -31.58 -14.29 24.77
N LYS A 324 -32.84 -14.29 24.30
CA LYS A 324 -33.30 -14.96 23.08
C LYS A 324 -33.41 -14.02 21.90
N TYR A 325 -34.12 -12.91 22.09
CA TYR A 325 -34.36 -11.91 21.06
C TYR A 325 -33.58 -10.65 21.42
N LEU A 326 -32.68 -10.27 20.56
CA LEU A 326 -31.76 -9.16 20.76
C LEU A 326 -32.05 -8.12 19.69
N VAL A 327 -32.25 -6.87 20.08
CA VAL A 327 -32.43 -5.74 19.17
C VAL A 327 -31.53 -4.59 19.60
N GLU A 328 -30.86 -4.00 18.67
CA GLU A 328 -30.10 -2.76 18.85
C GLU A 328 -30.52 -1.76 17.79
N ALA A 329 -30.79 -0.53 18.22
CA ALA A 329 -30.97 0.62 17.35
C ALA A 329 -29.99 1.72 17.79
N SER A 330 -29.25 2.27 16.86
CA SER A 330 -28.33 3.38 17.12
C SER A 330 -28.39 4.42 15.99
N GLY A 331 -27.99 5.64 16.31
CA GLY A 331 -27.91 6.70 15.34
C GLY A 331 -26.88 7.73 15.73
N ARG A 332 -26.28 8.36 14.72
CA ARG A 332 -25.38 9.49 14.85
C ARG A 332 -25.82 10.62 13.95
N TYR A 333 -25.78 11.82 14.46
CA TYR A 333 -25.99 13.04 13.70
C TYR A 333 -24.71 13.86 13.77
N ASP A 334 -23.86 13.73 12.74
CA ASP A 334 -22.51 14.26 12.72
C ASP A 334 -22.40 15.45 11.76
N GLY A 335 -21.73 16.50 12.21
CA GLY A 335 -21.41 17.69 11.44
C GLY A 335 -19.91 17.85 11.23
N SER A 336 -19.52 18.23 10.00
CA SER A 336 -18.12 18.47 9.61
C SER A 336 -17.94 19.88 9.07
N SER A 337 -16.87 20.55 9.52
CA SER A 337 -16.44 21.84 8.99
C SER A 337 -15.87 21.78 7.56
N ARG A 338 -15.59 20.57 7.04
CA ARG A 338 -15.07 20.36 5.68
C ARG A 338 -16.11 20.61 4.60
N PHE A 339 -17.38 20.72 4.97
CA PHE A 339 -18.49 20.98 4.04
C PHE A 339 -19.05 22.39 4.23
N ALA A 340 -19.63 22.94 3.17
CA ALA A 340 -20.27 24.26 3.18
C ALA A 340 -21.48 24.30 4.14
N LYS A 341 -21.84 25.50 4.57
CA LYS A 341 -23.05 25.71 5.36
C LYS A 341 -24.26 25.12 4.62
N GLY A 342 -25.10 24.36 5.32
CA GLY A 342 -26.24 23.64 4.73
C GLY A 342 -25.95 22.19 4.34
N HIS A 343 -24.67 21.79 4.16
CA HIS A 343 -24.25 20.42 3.77
C HIS A 343 -23.37 19.72 4.83
N ARG A 344 -23.18 20.35 6.00
CA ARG A 344 -22.28 19.88 7.05
C ARG A 344 -22.78 18.64 7.78
N TRP A 345 -24.09 18.52 7.96
CA TRP A 345 -24.69 17.54 8.85
C TRP A 345 -25.21 16.32 8.11
N GLY A 346 -24.88 15.15 8.60
CA GLY A 346 -25.37 13.85 8.11
C GLY A 346 -25.94 13.00 9.22
N LEU A 347 -27.03 12.27 8.92
CA LEU A 347 -27.66 11.32 9.84
C LEU A 347 -27.28 9.89 9.42
N PHE A 348 -26.75 9.11 10.38
CA PHE A 348 -26.25 7.75 10.15
C PHE A 348 -26.91 6.77 11.13
N PRO A 349 -28.09 6.22 10.79
CA PRO A 349 -28.80 5.23 11.57
C PRO A 349 -28.22 3.82 11.39
N SER A 350 -28.39 2.97 12.41
CA SER A 350 -28.09 1.54 12.36
C SER A 350 -29.07 0.77 13.21
N VAL A 351 -29.52 -0.40 12.72
CA VAL A 351 -30.40 -1.33 13.42
C VAL A 351 -29.89 -2.73 13.26
N SER A 352 -29.88 -3.51 14.33
CA SER A 352 -29.56 -4.94 14.26
C SER A 352 -30.53 -5.75 15.10
N ALA A 353 -30.81 -6.98 14.64
CA ALA A 353 -31.61 -7.97 15.34
C ALA A 353 -30.88 -9.30 15.41
N GLY A 354 -31.00 -9.99 16.52
CA GLY A 354 -30.45 -11.31 16.74
C GLY A 354 -31.47 -12.23 17.38
N TRP A 355 -31.55 -13.45 16.86
CA TRP A 355 -32.37 -14.51 17.41
C TRP A 355 -31.49 -15.68 17.80
N ARG A 356 -31.45 -15.98 19.11
CA ARG A 356 -30.77 -17.17 19.64
C ARG A 356 -31.72 -18.36 19.58
N ILE A 357 -31.75 -19.03 18.43
CA ILE A 357 -32.59 -20.17 18.14
C ILE A 357 -32.36 -21.31 19.16
N SER A 358 -31.10 -21.46 19.59
CA SER A 358 -30.72 -22.46 20.58
C SER A 358 -31.39 -22.28 21.95
N GLU A 359 -31.94 -21.12 22.25
CA GLU A 359 -32.66 -20.86 23.53
C GLU A 359 -34.17 -21.11 23.42
N GLU A 360 -34.64 -21.54 22.26
CA GLU A 360 -36.05 -21.86 22.07
C GLU A 360 -36.40 -23.28 22.59
N PRO A 361 -37.62 -23.48 23.16
CA PRO A 361 -38.01 -24.78 23.66
C PRO A 361 -37.99 -25.87 22.60
N PHE A 362 -38.38 -25.58 21.36
CA PHE A 362 -38.36 -26.53 20.26
C PHE A 362 -36.94 -26.99 19.86
N PHE A 363 -35.92 -26.22 20.21
CA PHE A 363 -34.55 -26.56 19.89
C PHE A 363 -33.88 -27.48 20.93
N ALA A 364 -34.52 -27.72 22.06
CA ALA A 364 -34.00 -28.54 23.14
C ALA A 364 -33.40 -29.90 22.74
N PRO A 365 -34.01 -30.67 21.81
CA PRO A 365 -33.43 -31.94 21.35
C PRO A 365 -32.10 -31.78 20.62
N ALA A 366 -31.96 -30.73 19.85
CA ALA A 366 -30.74 -30.42 19.06
C ALA A 366 -29.63 -29.79 19.91
N LYS A 367 -29.92 -29.27 21.09
CA LYS A 367 -28.98 -28.54 21.96
C LYS A 367 -27.81 -29.40 22.43
N LYS A 368 -27.94 -30.72 22.42
CA LYS A 368 -26.84 -31.67 22.69
C LYS A 368 -25.76 -31.63 21.63
N LEU A 369 -26.13 -31.38 20.38
CA LEU A 369 -25.21 -31.33 19.26
C LEU A 369 -24.80 -29.88 18.96
N VAL A 370 -25.80 -28.98 18.93
CA VAL A 370 -25.59 -27.52 18.63
C VAL A 370 -25.88 -26.73 19.90
N ASN A 371 -24.83 -26.36 20.61
CA ASN A 371 -24.91 -25.70 21.90
C ASN A 371 -25.41 -24.27 21.83
N ASN A 372 -25.03 -23.56 20.76
CA ASN A 372 -25.51 -22.22 20.46
C ASN A 372 -25.76 -22.07 18.97
N LEU A 373 -26.92 -21.53 18.62
CA LEU A 373 -27.29 -21.18 17.26
C LEU A 373 -27.95 -19.81 17.28
N LYS A 374 -27.33 -18.84 16.60
CA LYS A 374 -27.81 -17.46 16.52
C LYS A 374 -27.91 -17.00 15.08
N LEU A 375 -29.09 -16.56 14.69
CA LEU A 375 -29.28 -15.81 13.44
C LEU A 375 -29.21 -14.33 13.74
N ARG A 376 -28.55 -13.55 12.90
CA ARG A 376 -28.43 -12.09 13.04
C ARG A 376 -28.63 -11.40 11.71
N ALA A 377 -29.27 -10.24 11.77
CA ALA A 377 -29.44 -9.35 10.63
C ALA A 377 -29.11 -7.93 11.08
N SER A 378 -28.49 -7.15 10.21
CA SER A 378 -28.22 -5.75 10.49
C SER A 378 -28.31 -4.90 9.25
N PHE A 379 -28.73 -3.66 9.48
CA PHE A 379 -28.68 -2.55 8.54
C PHE A 379 -27.96 -1.40 9.24
N GLY A 380 -27.04 -0.74 8.54
CA GLY A 380 -26.38 0.46 9.06
C GLY A 380 -25.92 1.38 7.97
N SER A 381 -25.83 2.66 8.31
CA SER A 381 -25.22 3.67 7.44
C SER A 381 -24.01 4.31 8.11
N LEU A 382 -23.00 4.64 7.28
CA LEU A 382 -21.76 5.29 7.68
C LEU A 382 -21.50 6.48 6.76
N GLY A 383 -21.07 7.61 7.34
CA GLY A 383 -20.63 8.77 6.59
C GLY A 383 -19.12 8.84 6.44
N ASN A 384 -18.65 9.14 5.24
CA ASN A 384 -17.26 9.46 4.99
C ASN A 384 -17.12 10.94 4.61
N GLN A 385 -16.24 11.65 5.34
CA GLN A 385 -15.90 13.05 5.13
C GLN A 385 -14.46 13.24 4.64
N ASN A 386 -13.80 12.20 4.14
CA ASN A 386 -12.38 12.27 3.76
C ASN A 386 -12.18 13.08 2.47
N VAL A 387 -12.40 14.38 2.59
CA VAL A 387 -12.14 15.39 1.55
C VAL A 387 -11.06 16.36 2.05
N LYS A 388 -10.42 17.07 1.14
CA LYS A 388 -9.45 18.11 1.52
C LYS A 388 -10.16 19.20 2.33
N ASP A 389 -9.45 19.74 3.33
CA ASP A 389 -9.94 20.89 4.09
C ASP A 389 -10.15 22.07 3.15
N TYR A 390 -11.20 22.85 3.40
CA TYR A 390 -11.57 24.05 2.63
C TYR A 390 -11.93 23.82 1.14
N MET A 391 -12.17 22.58 0.71
CA MET A 391 -12.45 22.27 -0.70
C MET A 391 -13.69 23.00 -1.25
N PHE A 392 -14.60 23.43 -0.39
CA PHE A 392 -15.78 24.21 -0.77
C PHE A 392 -15.50 25.72 -0.99
N MET A 393 -14.27 26.18 -0.67
CA MET A 393 -13.87 27.58 -0.80
C MET A 393 -12.99 27.74 -2.05
N ARG A 394 -13.27 28.79 -2.83
CA ARG A 394 -12.35 29.23 -3.88
C ARG A 394 -11.13 29.87 -3.25
N THR A 395 -9.96 29.49 -3.72
CA THR A 395 -8.68 30.03 -3.28
C THR A 395 -8.03 30.84 -4.40
N ILE A 396 -7.22 31.80 -4.02
CA ILE A 396 -6.36 32.56 -4.94
C ILE A 396 -4.95 31.99 -4.74
N SER A 397 -4.30 31.56 -5.82
CA SER A 397 -2.87 31.28 -5.84
C SER A 397 -2.11 32.50 -6.35
N ILE A 398 -0.94 32.72 -5.80
CA ILE A 398 0.01 33.69 -6.35
C ILE A 398 1.18 32.87 -6.87
N ASP A 399 1.35 32.87 -8.18
CA ASP A 399 2.37 32.09 -8.87
C ASP A 399 3.26 33.01 -9.70
N ASP A 400 4.51 32.58 -9.93
CA ASP A 400 5.39 33.25 -10.87
C ASP A 400 4.92 33.02 -12.29
N PHE A 401 4.87 34.06 -13.09
CA PHE A 401 4.32 33.99 -14.44
C PHE A 401 5.13 33.09 -15.36
N LYS A 402 4.44 32.13 -16.01
CA LYS A 402 5.10 31.11 -16.82
C LYS A 402 5.44 31.53 -18.27
N ALA A 403 4.84 32.61 -18.80
CA ALA A 403 4.84 32.84 -20.24
C ALA A 403 5.24 34.24 -20.73
N PHE A 404 5.08 35.31 -19.98
CA PHE A 404 5.35 36.64 -20.49
C PHE A 404 6.19 37.45 -19.52
N THR A 405 7.21 38.15 -20.07
CA THR A 405 7.94 39.19 -19.37
C THR A 405 7.36 40.55 -19.77
N PHE A 406 6.94 41.34 -18.83
CA PHE A 406 6.48 42.73 -19.08
C PHE A 406 7.62 43.68 -18.82
N GLY A 407 7.94 44.53 -19.83
CA GLY A 407 8.96 45.56 -19.74
C GLY A 407 10.36 45.16 -20.22
N GLU A 408 11.26 46.15 -20.29
CA GLU A 408 12.69 45.93 -20.58
C GLU A 408 13.38 45.33 -19.35
N GLY A 409 13.53 44.03 -19.35
CA GLY A 409 14.19 43.26 -18.30
C GLY A 409 13.52 41.92 -18.10
N SER A 410 14.31 40.92 -17.74
CA SER A 410 13.88 39.49 -17.60
C SER A 410 13.12 39.16 -16.32
N THR A 411 12.50 40.15 -15.68
CA THR A 411 11.78 39.94 -14.42
C THR A 411 10.40 39.33 -14.72
N LYS A 412 10.16 38.12 -14.23
CA LYS A 412 8.86 37.45 -14.30
C LYS A 412 7.90 38.14 -13.33
N ALA A 413 6.76 38.60 -13.85
CA ALA A 413 5.71 39.14 -13.01
C ALA A 413 4.97 38.01 -12.26
N GLN A 414 4.64 38.26 -11.01
CA GLN A 414 3.72 37.38 -10.28
C GLN A 414 2.29 37.63 -10.76
N TYR A 415 1.49 36.57 -10.86
CA TYR A 415 0.08 36.66 -11.17
C TYR A 415 -0.77 35.96 -10.11
N ALA A 416 -1.98 36.48 -9.93
CA ALA A 416 -2.98 35.86 -9.08
C ALA A 416 -3.87 34.94 -9.93
N GLY A 417 -3.78 33.66 -9.70
CA GLY A 417 -4.66 32.64 -10.28
C GLY A 417 -5.84 32.37 -9.35
N ILE A 418 -7.04 32.23 -9.91
CA ILE A 418 -8.20 31.78 -9.16
C ILE A 418 -8.25 30.25 -9.31
N SER A 419 -8.44 29.52 -8.20
CA SER A 419 -8.60 28.06 -8.26
C SER A 419 -9.79 27.65 -9.11
N ALA A 420 -9.76 26.42 -9.66
CA ALA A 420 -10.88 25.79 -10.36
C ALA A 420 -12.20 25.97 -9.58
N PRO A 421 -13.38 26.00 -10.27
CA PRO A 421 -14.67 26.07 -9.63
C PRO A 421 -14.84 25.02 -8.54
N ASN A 422 -15.43 25.39 -7.43
CA ASN A 422 -15.71 24.50 -6.32
C ASN A 422 -17.21 24.23 -6.25
N SER A 423 -17.58 23.00 -5.97
CA SER A 423 -18.97 22.66 -5.70
C SER A 423 -19.34 23.03 -4.26
N SER A 424 -20.28 23.96 -4.09
CA SER A 424 -20.84 24.29 -2.78
C SER A 424 -21.79 23.22 -2.23
N SER A 425 -22.20 22.27 -3.07
CA SER A 425 -23.10 21.15 -2.73
C SER A 425 -22.39 19.91 -2.22
N LEU A 426 -21.04 19.95 -2.09
CA LEU A 426 -20.27 18.84 -1.54
C LEU A 426 -20.77 18.43 -0.17
N THR A 427 -21.02 17.13 0.00
CA THR A 427 -21.53 16.55 1.23
C THR A 427 -20.91 15.17 1.48
N TRP A 428 -21.35 14.51 2.54
CA TRP A 428 -20.92 13.20 2.96
C TRP A 428 -21.11 12.14 1.86
N GLU A 429 -20.08 11.35 1.62
CA GLU A 429 -20.26 10.04 1.02
C GLU A 429 -20.93 9.14 2.04
N THR A 430 -21.94 8.38 1.64
CA THR A 430 -22.68 7.51 2.57
C THR A 430 -22.58 6.06 2.13
N THR A 431 -22.21 5.19 3.06
CA THR A 431 -22.21 3.74 2.85
C THR A 431 -23.36 3.12 3.62
N TYR A 432 -24.27 2.44 2.92
CA TYR A 432 -25.32 1.60 3.50
C TYR A 432 -24.89 0.14 3.45
N GLN A 433 -24.99 -0.54 4.57
CA GLN A 433 -24.60 -1.94 4.67
C GLN A 433 -25.71 -2.79 5.24
N TYR A 434 -26.00 -3.90 4.56
CA TYR A 434 -26.97 -4.91 4.93
C TYR A 434 -26.20 -6.19 5.18
N ASN A 435 -26.37 -6.80 6.35
CA ASN A 435 -25.72 -8.05 6.69
C ASN A 435 -26.74 -9.08 7.17
N LEU A 436 -26.52 -10.34 6.80
CA LEU A 436 -27.20 -11.52 7.34
C LEU A 436 -26.12 -12.49 7.80
N GLY A 437 -26.19 -12.92 9.06
CA GLY A 437 -25.17 -13.79 9.65
C GLY A 437 -25.76 -14.93 10.46
N LEU A 438 -25.04 -16.03 10.48
CA LEU A 438 -25.33 -17.24 11.25
C LEU A 438 -24.11 -17.58 12.10
N ASP A 439 -24.29 -17.68 13.42
CA ASP A 439 -23.27 -18.11 14.35
C ASP A 439 -23.71 -19.42 15.01
N ALA A 440 -22.88 -20.44 14.95
CA ALA A 440 -23.15 -21.72 15.57
C ALA A 440 -21.94 -22.22 16.38
N SER A 441 -22.19 -22.74 17.57
CA SER A 441 -21.20 -23.45 18.36
C SER A 441 -21.75 -24.86 18.64
N MET A 442 -20.99 -25.89 18.30
CA MET A 442 -21.43 -27.28 18.28
C MET A 442 -20.45 -28.17 19.05
N LEU A 443 -20.91 -29.41 19.37
CA LEU A 443 -20.08 -30.45 19.99
C LEU A 443 -19.41 -29.97 21.28
N ASN A 444 -20.18 -29.33 22.16
CA ASN A 444 -19.70 -28.75 23.42
C ASN A 444 -18.62 -27.68 23.24
N GLY A 445 -18.77 -26.86 22.19
CA GLY A 445 -17.85 -25.76 21.89
C GLY A 445 -16.55 -26.21 21.19
N ARG A 446 -16.47 -27.44 20.71
CA ARG A 446 -15.33 -27.88 19.90
C ARG A 446 -15.37 -27.32 18.49
N LEU A 447 -16.55 -27.19 17.91
CA LEU A 447 -16.75 -26.67 16.56
C LEU A 447 -17.49 -25.33 16.62
N ASP A 448 -16.84 -24.27 16.17
CA ASP A 448 -17.42 -22.94 15.98
C ASP A 448 -17.55 -22.66 14.47
N PHE A 449 -18.73 -22.23 14.06
CA PHE A 449 -19.03 -21.87 12.67
C PHE A 449 -19.66 -20.48 12.63
N THR A 450 -19.16 -19.62 11.75
CA THR A 450 -19.76 -18.32 11.45
C THR A 450 -19.84 -18.16 9.95
N ALA A 451 -21.01 -17.76 9.45
CA ALA A 451 -21.20 -17.39 8.06
C ALA A 451 -21.92 -16.05 7.99
N GLU A 452 -21.46 -15.16 7.12
CA GLU A 452 -22.05 -13.85 6.89
C GLU A 452 -22.11 -13.56 5.40
N ALA A 453 -23.23 -12.98 4.95
CA ALA A 453 -23.38 -12.41 3.63
C ALA A 453 -23.76 -10.95 3.77
N TYR A 454 -23.22 -10.10 2.89
CA TYR A 454 -23.47 -8.66 2.96
C TYR A 454 -23.63 -8.01 1.60
N ILE A 455 -24.39 -6.90 1.61
CA ILE A 455 -24.46 -5.94 0.52
C ILE A 455 -24.05 -4.59 1.09
N ARG A 456 -23.10 -3.93 0.44
CA ARG A 456 -22.63 -2.60 0.80
C ARG A 456 -22.80 -1.65 -0.38
N ASP A 457 -23.65 -0.65 -0.23
CA ASP A 457 -23.90 0.39 -1.20
C ASP A 457 -23.18 1.68 -0.76
N THR A 458 -22.13 2.06 -1.45
CA THR A 458 -21.47 3.36 -1.27
C THR A 458 -22.10 4.35 -2.24
N LYS A 459 -22.74 5.38 -1.69
CA LYS A 459 -23.49 6.40 -2.40
C LYS A 459 -22.81 7.76 -2.32
N ASN A 460 -23.04 8.57 -3.36
CA ASN A 460 -22.53 9.93 -3.40
C ASN A 460 -21.01 10.02 -3.28
N MET A 461 -20.29 9.08 -3.91
CA MET A 461 -18.83 9.12 -3.96
C MET A 461 -18.36 10.37 -4.71
N LEU A 462 -17.29 10.95 -4.20
CA LEU A 462 -16.73 12.17 -4.73
C LEU A 462 -15.81 11.86 -5.93
N ILE A 463 -16.21 12.28 -7.10
CA ILE A 463 -15.43 12.18 -8.34
C ILE A 463 -15.26 13.55 -9.00
N GLN A 464 -14.36 13.65 -9.99
CA GLN A 464 -14.31 14.81 -10.90
C GLN A 464 -15.68 14.95 -11.56
N GLY A 465 -16.24 16.16 -11.65
CA GLY A 465 -17.46 16.42 -12.40
C GLY A 465 -17.27 16.24 -13.91
N ASN A 466 -18.35 16.36 -14.68
CA ASN A 466 -18.28 16.29 -16.14
C ASN A 466 -17.29 17.33 -16.67
N ALA A 467 -16.54 16.96 -17.71
CA ALA A 467 -15.58 17.85 -18.35
C ALA A 467 -16.28 19.13 -18.81
N LEU A 468 -15.74 20.28 -18.40
CA LEU A 468 -16.22 21.58 -18.86
C LEU A 468 -15.75 21.81 -20.30
N PRO A 469 -16.47 22.61 -21.09
CA PRO A 469 -15.98 23.02 -22.40
C PRO A 469 -14.59 23.63 -22.30
N SER A 470 -13.69 23.33 -23.26
CA SER A 470 -12.30 23.79 -23.23
C SER A 470 -12.14 25.30 -23.17
N VAL A 471 -13.13 26.05 -23.65
CA VAL A 471 -13.17 27.53 -23.55
C VAL A 471 -13.30 28.03 -22.11
N TYR A 472 -13.71 27.18 -21.18
CA TYR A 472 -13.80 27.55 -19.76
C TYR A 472 -12.41 27.69 -19.11
N GLY A 473 -11.41 27.00 -19.62
CA GLY A 473 -10.02 27.12 -19.19
C GLY A 473 -9.65 26.51 -17.85
N GLU A 474 -10.61 25.83 -17.19
CA GLU A 474 -10.42 25.24 -15.86
C GLU A 474 -10.97 23.81 -15.79
N ASP A 475 -10.44 23.04 -14.86
CA ASP A 475 -10.93 21.69 -14.57
C ASP A 475 -12.34 21.72 -13.96
N ALA A 476 -13.14 20.71 -14.23
CA ALA A 476 -14.46 20.55 -13.61
C ALA A 476 -14.34 20.38 -12.08
N PRO A 477 -15.29 20.94 -11.30
CA PRO A 477 -15.33 20.74 -9.86
C PRO A 477 -15.58 19.28 -9.53
N LYS A 478 -15.18 18.86 -8.32
CA LYS A 478 -15.57 17.55 -7.79
C LYS A 478 -17.02 17.56 -7.33
N GLU A 479 -17.70 16.45 -7.56
CA GLU A 479 -19.14 16.28 -7.27
C GLU A 479 -19.41 14.91 -6.65
N ASN A 480 -20.49 14.81 -5.87
CA ASN A 480 -20.97 13.54 -5.33
C ASN A 480 -21.79 12.76 -6.38
N SER A 481 -21.15 12.26 -7.44
CA SER A 481 -21.80 11.77 -8.66
C SER A 481 -21.48 10.32 -9.05
N ALA A 482 -20.89 9.53 -8.14
CA ALA A 482 -20.66 8.10 -8.36
C ALA A 482 -21.22 7.23 -7.23
N ASP A 483 -21.63 6.00 -7.56
CA ASP A 483 -22.10 5.00 -6.61
C ASP A 483 -21.49 3.63 -6.93
N LEU A 484 -21.24 2.85 -5.87
CA LEU A 484 -20.65 1.53 -5.94
C LEU A 484 -21.47 0.54 -5.11
N ARG A 485 -21.74 -0.65 -5.64
CA ARG A 485 -22.33 -1.77 -4.91
C ARG A 485 -21.34 -2.90 -4.75
N THR A 486 -21.07 -3.29 -3.51
CA THR A 486 -20.26 -4.45 -3.17
C THR A 486 -21.16 -5.53 -2.57
N LYS A 487 -21.03 -6.76 -3.07
CA LYS A 487 -21.66 -7.96 -2.49
C LYS A 487 -20.56 -8.92 -2.08
N GLY A 488 -20.66 -9.50 -0.90
CA GLY A 488 -19.65 -10.42 -0.43
C GLY A 488 -20.19 -11.39 0.62
N TYR A 489 -19.35 -12.38 0.94
CA TYR A 489 -19.57 -13.33 2.00
C TYR A 489 -18.28 -13.61 2.76
N GLU A 490 -18.44 -14.02 4.00
CA GLU A 490 -17.36 -14.43 4.90
C GLU A 490 -17.78 -15.69 5.65
N ILE A 491 -16.91 -16.69 5.68
CA ILE A 491 -17.15 -17.95 6.39
C ILE A 491 -15.93 -18.25 7.25
N SER A 492 -16.16 -18.60 8.51
CA SER A 492 -15.13 -19.05 9.44
C SER A 492 -15.53 -20.35 10.10
N LEU A 493 -14.61 -21.30 10.14
CA LEU A 493 -14.74 -22.59 10.79
C LEU A 493 -13.60 -22.76 11.77
N GLY A 494 -13.92 -22.99 13.04
CA GLY A 494 -12.95 -23.24 14.10
C GLY A 494 -13.18 -24.59 14.74
N TRP A 495 -12.14 -25.39 14.84
CA TRP A 495 -12.13 -26.64 15.58
C TRP A 495 -11.11 -26.57 16.71
N ARG A 496 -11.50 -26.98 17.92
CA ARG A 496 -10.61 -27.12 19.06
C ARG A 496 -10.99 -28.37 19.83
N ASP A 497 -9.98 -29.15 20.19
CA ASP A 497 -10.20 -30.36 20.96
C ASP A 497 -8.93 -30.69 21.77
N SER A 498 -9.06 -31.63 22.68
CA SER A 498 -7.96 -32.17 23.42
C SER A 498 -8.09 -33.68 23.61
N PHE A 499 -6.99 -34.37 23.62
CA PHE A 499 -6.90 -35.79 23.92
C PHE A 499 -5.65 -36.07 24.76
N GLU A 500 -5.63 -37.21 25.43
CA GLU A 500 -4.42 -37.62 26.17
C GLU A 500 -3.37 -38.25 25.23
N LEU A 501 -2.19 -37.65 25.24
CA LEU A 501 -1.00 -38.18 24.57
C LEU A 501 0.08 -38.45 25.62
N LEU A 502 0.50 -39.69 25.76
CA LEU A 502 1.47 -40.14 26.78
C LEU A 502 1.07 -39.74 28.22
N GLY A 503 -0.23 -39.82 28.55
CA GLY A 503 -0.77 -39.47 29.86
C GLY A 503 -0.79 -37.97 30.19
N LYS A 504 -0.66 -37.12 29.15
CA LYS A 504 -0.72 -35.65 29.27
C LYS A 504 -1.70 -35.08 28.23
N PRO A 505 -2.43 -34.00 28.56
CA PRO A 505 -3.34 -33.38 27.64
C PRO A 505 -2.59 -32.77 26.44
N PHE A 506 -2.97 -33.16 25.22
CA PHE A 506 -2.58 -32.55 23.97
C PHE A 506 -3.76 -31.71 23.46
N ASN A 507 -3.63 -30.39 23.53
CA ASN A 507 -4.66 -29.47 23.05
C ASN A 507 -4.29 -29.01 21.65
N TYR A 508 -5.27 -29.01 20.74
CA TYR A 508 -5.04 -28.51 19.38
C TYR A 508 -6.21 -27.67 18.87
N SER A 509 -5.92 -26.79 17.95
CA SER A 509 -6.90 -25.94 17.29
C SER A 509 -6.59 -25.73 15.82
N ILE A 510 -7.66 -25.74 15.02
CA ILE A 510 -7.62 -25.41 13.59
C ILE A 510 -8.68 -24.35 13.35
N ARG A 511 -8.32 -23.23 12.73
CA ARG A 511 -9.28 -22.23 12.28
C ARG A 511 -9.04 -21.91 10.83
N ALA A 512 -10.06 -22.07 10.01
CA ALA A 512 -10.07 -21.71 8.62
C ALA A 512 -11.07 -20.56 8.39
N SER A 513 -10.72 -19.62 7.55
CA SER A 513 -11.61 -18.55 7.11
C SER A 513 -11.50 -18.37 5.60
N VAL A 514 -12.60 -18.03 4.96
CA VAL A 514 -12.66 -17.66 3.55
C VAL A 514 -13.62 -16.50 3.37
N SER A 515 -13.23 -15.57 2.52
CA SER A 515 -14.06 -14.43 2.13
C SER A 515 -13.90 -14.11 0.66
N ASP A 516 -14.98 -13.65 0.06
CA ASP A 516 -14.96 -13.16 -1.32
C ASP A 516 -15.94 -12.01 -1.48
N TYR A 517 -15.66 -11.15 -2.45
CA TYR A 517 -16.53 -10.03 -2.79
C TYR A 517 -16.43 -9.62 -4.24
N THR A 518 -17.47 -8.97 -4.72
CA THR A 518 -17.49 -8.29 -6.02
C THR A 518 -18.04 -6.87 -5.86
N SER A 519 -17.43 -5.93 -6.58
CA SER A 519 -17.84 -4.52 -6.54
C SER A 519 -18.20 -4.05 -7.95
N HIS A 520 -19.40 -3.50 -8.11
CA HIS A 520 -19.91 -3.00 -9.38
C HIS A 520 -20.28 -1.52 -9.28
N ILE A 521 -19.94 -0.76 -10.29
CA ILE A 521 -20.32 0.65 -10.40
C ILE A 521 -21.80 0.71 -10.75
N THR A 522 -22.58 1.40 -9.94
CA THR A 522 -24.03 1.54 -10.15
C THR A 522 -24.44 2.93 -10.63
N ARG A 523 -23.56 3.93 -10.47
CA ARG A 523 -23.71 5.27 -11.03
C ARG A 523 -22.35 5.88 -11.31
N TYR A 524 -22.18 6.45 -12.49
CA TYR A 524 -20.99 7.18 -12.89
C TYR A 524 -21.33 8.12 -14.04
N ALA A 525 -21.35 9.42 -13.78
CA ALA A 525 -21.90 10.40 -14.73
C ALA A 525 -20.93 10.73 -15.88
N ASN A 526 -19.61 10.57 -15.67
CA ASN A 526 -18.58 11.05 -16.60
C ASN A 526 -18.39 10.18 -17.84
N ASN A 527 -18.98 8.99 -17.88
CA ASN A 527 -18.83 8.05 -18.99
C ASN A 527 -20.15 7.37 -19.36
N PRO A 528 -21.11 8.12 -19.93
CA PRO A 528 -22.40 7.56 -20.30
C PRO A 528 -22.30 6.52 -21.42
N ASP A 529 -21.30 6.67 -22.34
CA ASP A 529 -21.07 5.77 -23.46
C ASP A 529 -20.34 4.48 -23.04
N LYS A 530 -20.04 4.30 -21.75
CA LYS A 530 -19.32 3.14 -21.19
C LYS A 530 -17.96 2.88 -21.89
N ARG A 531 -17.22 3.93 -22.22
CA ARG A 531 -15.87 3.80 -22.83
C ARG A 531 -14.94 3.05 -21.91
N LEU A 532 -14.17 2.12 -22.47
CA LEU A 532 -13.21 1.27 -21.73
C LEU A 532 -11.99 2.04 -21.22
N THR A 533 -11.84 3.30 -21.57
CA THR A 533 -10.78 4.21 -21.11
C THR A 533 -11.08 4.85 -19.76
N ASP A 534 -12.27 4.64 -19.20
CA ASP A 534 -12.69 5.19 -17.91
C ASP A 534 -13.65 4.21 -17.20
N TYR A 535 -14.00 4.50 -15.96
CA TYR A 535 -15.05 3.76 -15.25
C TYR A 535 -16.40 3.91 -15.94
N TYR A 536 -17.26 2.89 -15.89
CA TYR A 536 -18.57 2.91 -16.49
C TYR A 536 -19.62 2.16 -15.64
N VAL A 537 -20.88 2.49 -15.81
CA VAL A 537 -21.99 1.82 -15.09
C VAL A 537 -22.08 0.35 -15.51
N GLY A 538 -22.13 -0.53 -14.53
CA GLY A 538 -22.14 -1.98 -14.71
C GLY A 538 -20.75 -2.63 -14.63
N GLN A 539 -19.68 -1.86 -14.69
CA GLN A 539 -18.32 -2.37 -14.60
C GLN A 539 -18.08 -3.05 -13.23
N ARG A 540 -17.51 -4.25 -13.26
CA ARG A 540 -16.88 -4.84 -12.08
C ARG A 540 -15.51 -4.19 -11.89
N ILE A 541 -15.27 -3.65 -10.70
CA ILE A 541 -13.97 -3.01 -10.40
C ILE A 541 -12.86 -4.05 -10.51
N GLY A 542 -11.79 -3.67 -11.22
CA GLY A 542 -10.61 -4.51 -11.41
C GLY A 542 -10.62 -5.37 -12.67
N ASP A 543 -11.69 -5.38 -13.47
CA ASP A 543 -11.70 -6.15 -14.71
C ASP A 543 -10.60 -5.68 -15.67
N ILE A 544 -9.91 -6.66 -16.26
CA ILE A 544 -8.84 -6.46 -17.23
C ILE A 544 -9.37 -6.85 -18.62
N TRP A 545 -9.64 -5.85 -19.44
CA TRP A 545 -9.97 -6.04 -20.84
C TRP A 545 -8.71 -6.30 -21.64
N GLY A 546 -8.75 -7.25 -22.59
CA GLY A 546 -7.63 -7.55 -23.44
C GLY A 546 -7.96 -8.47 -24.60
N PHE A 547 -7.02 -8.60 -25.49
CA PHE A 547 -7.12 -9.40 -26.71
C PHE A 547 -6.89 -10.88 -26.42
N VAL A 548 -7.41 -11.73 -27.32
CA VAL A 548 -7.14 -13.16 -27.30
C VAL A 548 -6.00 -13.48 -28.24
N VAL A 549 -5.06 -14.29 -27.76
CA VAL A 549 -3.93 -14.81 -28.53
C VAL A 549 -4.04 -16.33 -28.57
N ASP A 550 -4.00 -16.92 -29.73
CA ASP A 550 -4.07 -18.39 -29.92
C ASP A 550 -2.71 -19.05 -30.16
N GLY A 551 -1.66 -18.27 -30.42
CA GLY A 551 -0.32 -18.78 -30.59
C GLY A 551 0.69 -17.73 -31.08
N LEU A 552 1.81 -18.25 -31.56
CA LEU A 552 2.83 -17.51 -32.31
C LEU A 552 2.76 -17.95 -33.77
N PHE A 553 3.12 -17.06 -34.70
CA PHE A 553 3.24 -17.47 -36.10
C PHE A 553 4.36 -18.51 -36.26
N ALA A 554 4.07 -19.58 -36.94
CA ALA A 554 5.05 -20.64 -37.18
C ALA A 554 6.07 -20.24 -38.28
N THR A 555 5.60 -19.55 -39.34
CA THR A 555 6.43 -19.14 -40.47
C THR A 555 6.20 -17.68 -40.87
N ASP A 556 7.15 -17.10 -41.63
CA ASP A 556 6.99 -15.74 -42.16
C ASP A 556 5.87 -15.68 -43.21
N GLU A 557 5.58 -16.77 -43.92
CA GLU A 557 4.47 -16.85 -44.89
C GLU A 557 3.13 -16.74 -44.18
N GLU A 558 2.94 -17.47 -43.06
CA GLU A 558 1.75 -17.37 -42.22
C GLU A 558 1.56 -15.95 -41.71
N ALA A 559 2.63 -15.35 -41.22
CA ALA A 559 2.62 -13.99 -40.65
C ALA A 559 2.26 -12.94 -41.76
N LYS A 560 2.78 -13.10 -42.98
CA LYS A 560 2.45 -12.24 -44.14
C LYS A 560 1.01 -12.41 -44.60
N ASP A 561 0.51 -13.64 -44.69
CA ASP A 561 -0.89 -13.91 -45.01
C ASP A 561 -1.84 -13.28 -43.96
N TYR A 562 -1.55 -13.45 -42.69
CA TYR A 562 -2.28 -12.82 -41.61
C TYR A 562 -2.25 -11.29 -41.73
N GLN A 563 -1.10 -10.70 -42.01
CA GLN A 563 -0.96 -9.25 -42.19
C GLN A 563 -1.78 -8.74 -43.40
N ALA A 564 -1.85 -9.48 -44.45
CA ALA A 564 -2.59 -9.11 -45.66
C ALA A 564 -4.12 -9.28 -45.50
N ASN A 565 -4.57 -10.26 -44.69
CA ASN A 565 -5.96 -10.68 -44.66
C ASN A 565 -6.68 -10.44 -43.33
N VAL A 566 -5.94 -10.18 -42.23
CA VAL A 566 -6.52 -10.08 -40.89
C VAL A 566 -6.13 -8.78 -40.17
N CYS A 567 -4.86 -8.40 -40.14
CA CYS A 567 -4.42 -7.26 -39.34
C CYS A 567 -3.15 -6.62 -39.93
N ASP A 568 -3.23 -5.38 -40.36
CA ASP A 568 -2.05 -4.61 -40.77
C ASP A 568 -1.19 -4.27 -39.54
N ALA A 569 0.03 -4.75 -39.53
CA ALA A 569 0.99 -4.53 -38.44
C ALA A 569 1.32 -3.05 -38.18
N LEU A 570 1.17 -2.18 -39.19
CA LEU A 570 1.46 -0.75 -39.08
C LEU A 570 0.33 0.04 -38.38
N THR A 571 -0.91 -0.42 -38.56
CA THR A 571 -2.11 0.17 -37.93
C THR A 571 -2.60 -0.63 -36.74
N TYR A 572 -1.84 -1.66 -36.36
CA TYR A 572 -2.18 -2.53 -35.25
C TYR A 572 -2.47 -1.75 -33.96
N VAL A 573 -3.52 -2.16 -33.31
CA VAL A 573 -4.21 -1.53 -32.20
C VAL A 573 -3.26 -0.89 -31.16
N GLY A 574 -3.11 0.43 -31.25
CA GLY A 574 -2.33 1.20 -30.28
C GLY A 574 -0.82 1.02 -30.39
N THR A 575 -0.33 0.42 -31.46
CA THR A 575 1.10 0.21 -31.67
C THR A 575 1.57 0.71 -33.01
N ASN A 576 2.36 1.74 -33.04
CA ASN A 576 3.07 2.25 -34.19
C ASN A 576 4.54 1.78 -34.23
N ARG A 577 4.88 0.69 -33.51
CA ARG A 577 6.26 0.22 -33.36
C ARG A 577 6.52 -1.20 -33.89
N MET A 578 5.57 -1.79 -34.64
CA MET A 578 5.79 -3.05 -35.33
C MET A 578 6.54 -2.83 -36.64
N GLN A 579 7.74 -2.23 -36.60
CA GLN A 579 8.57 -2.00 -37.76
C GLN A 579 8.93 -3.33 -38.42
N GLY A 580 8.73 -3.40 -39.76
CA GLY A 580 9.00 -4.61 -40.56
C GLY A 580 7.83 -5.60 -40.66
N GLY A 581 6.67 -5.28 -40.07
CA GLY A 581 5.49 -6.14 -40.13
C GLY A 581 5.54 -7.33 -39.17
N PHE A 582 4.53 -8.22 -39.27
CA PHE A 582 4.52 -9.48 -38.54
C PHE A 582 5.48 -10.48 -39.17
N LEU A 583 6.14 -11.26 -38.33
CA LEU A 583 7.09 -12.31 -38.71
C LEU A 583 6.84 -13.57 -37.86
N ALA A 584 7.44 -14.68 -38.26
CA ALA A 584 7.45 -15.90 -37.46
C ALA A 584 7.88 -15.61 -36.03
N GLY A 585 7.15 -16.15 -35.07
CA GLY A 585 7.36 -15.93 -33.64
C GLY A 585 6.68 -14.68 -33.03
N ASP A 586 6.03 -13.82 -33.81
CA ASP A 586 5.16 -12.76 -33.29
C ASP A 586 3.79 -13.32 -32.88
N LEU A 587 3.01 -12.54 -32.10
CA LEU A 587 1.71 -12.96 -31.59
C LEU A 587 0.64 -13.03 -32.69
N ARG A 588 -0.15 -14.10 -32.66
CA ARG A 588 -1.33 -14.26 -33.49
C ARG A 588 -2.59 -13.95 -32.65
N TYR A 589 -3.23 -12.84 -32.98
CA TYR A 589 -4.45 -12.39 -32.34
C TYR A 589 -5.67 -12.97 -33.02
N VAL A 590 -6.75 -13.15 -32.25
CA VAL A 590 -8.01 -13.77 -32.71
C VAL A 590 -9.03 -12.68 -32.91
N ASP A 591 -9.61 -12.66 -34.12
CA ASP A 591 -10.81 -11.90 -34.48
C ASP A 591 -12.01 -12.49 -33.70
N LEU A 592 -12.65 -11.71 -32.87
CA LEU A 592 -13.78 -12.15 -32.02
C LEU A 592 -15.13 -11.63 -32.51
N ASP A 593 -15.19 -10.51 -33.19
CA ASP A 593 -16.44 -9.84 -33.56
C ASP A 593 -16.74 -9.86 -35.07
N ASN A 594 -15.81 -10.37 -35.89
CA ASN A 594 -15.89 -10.45 -37.36
C ASN A 594 -16.17 -9.09 -38.05
N LYS A 595 -15.84 -7.97 -37.36
CA LYS A 595 -15.97 -6.64 -37.92
C LYS A 595 -14.65 -6.18 -38.57
N GLN A 596 -14.75 -5.30 -39.53
CA GLN A 596 -13.58 -4.79 -40.26
C GLN A 596 -13.53 -3.27 -40.13
N GLU A 597 -12.33 -2.75 -39.86
CA GLU A 597 -12.05 -1.32 -39.79
C GLU A 597 -10.91 -0.95 -40.74
N GLY A 598 -10.83 0.33 -41.11
CA GLY A 598 -9.79 0.89 -41.95
C GLY A 598 -10.17 0.99 -43.44
N GLU A 599 -9.30 1.68 -44.18
CA GLU A 599 -9.49 1.89 -45.61
C GLU A 599 -9.34 0.56 -46.34
N GLY A 600 -10.40 0.11 -47.03
CA GLY A 600 -10.44 -1.20 -47.73
C GLY A 600 -10.84 -2.40 -46.84
N GLY A 601 -11.16 -2.22 -45.53
CA GLY A 601 -11.66 -3.29 -44.66
C GLY A 601 -10.63 -4.37 -44.33
N ILE A 602 -9.34 -4.06 -44.33
CA ILE A 602 -8.25 -5.03 -44.15
C ILE A 602 -8.04 -5.37 -42.65
N ASN A 603 -8.35 -4.42 -41.75
CA ASN A 603 -8.04 -4.60 -40.34
C ASN A 603 -9.25 -5.23 -39.62
N LYS A 604 -9.17 -6.53 -39.32
CA LYS A 604 -10.19 -7.27 -38.58
C LYS A 604 -9.94 -7.28 -37.07
N ILE A 605 -8.72 -7.01 -36.62
CA ILE A 605 -8.43 -6.86 -35.21
C ILE A 605 -8.69 -5.42 -34.78
N THR A 606 -9.79 -5.19 -34.07
CA THR A 606 -10.34 -3.86 -33.82
C THR A 606 -10.52 -3.53 -32.35
N LEU A 607 -10.67 -2.25 -32.06
CA LEU A 607 -11.12 -1.78 -30.75
C LEU A 607 -12.66 -1.62 -30.68
N GLY A 608 -13.35 -1.78 -31.80
CA GLY A 608 -14.74 -1.41 -31.95
C GLY A 608 -14.94 0.07 -31.58
N ASP A 609 -16.07 0.40 -31.00
CA ASP A 609 -16.32 1.75 -30.47
C ASP A 609 -15.54 2.06 -29.20
N ASN A 610 -14.68 1.13 -28.78
CA ASN A 610 -13.93 1.19 -27.52
C ASN A 610 -14.83 1.35 -26.29
N THR A 611 -16.01 0.73 -26.31
CA THR A 611 -17.00 0.73 -25.24
C THR A 611 -17.23 -0.67 -24.69
N ALA A 612 -17.87 -0.79 -23.55
CA ALA A 612 -18.22 -2.09 -22.96
C ALA A 612 -19.26 -2.86 -23.80
N ASP A 613 -20.08 -2.13 -24.56
CA ASP A 613 -21.15 -2.69 -25.40
C ASP A 613 -20.61 -3.01 -26.82
N SER A 614 -19.49 -2.39 -27.23
CA SER A 614 -18.78 -2.64 -28.51
C SER A 614 -17.27 -2.61 -28.29
N PRO A 615 -16.70 -3.67 -27.65
CA PRO A 615 -15.30 -3.70 -27.22
C PRO A 615 -14.33 -4.09 -28.36
N GLY A 616 -14.80 -4.37 -29.56
CA GLY A 616 -14.03 -5.00 -30.64
C GLY A 616 -13.55 -6.40 -30.22
N ASP A 617 -12.33 -6.76 -30.58
CA ASP A 617 -11.75 -8.08 -30.33
C ASP A 617 -11.20 -8.27 -28.92
N ARG A 618 -11.77 -7.54 -27.97
CA ARG A 618 -11.39 -7.65 -26.56
C ARG A 618 -12.47 -8.32 -25.72
N LYS A 619 -12.02 -9.06 -24.71
CA LYS A 619 -12.88 -9.60 -23.67
C LYS A 619 -12.24 -9.40 -22.30
N ILE A 620 -13.01 -9.61 -21.22
CA ILE A 620 -12.48 -9.62 -19.86
C ILE A 620 -11.63 -10.88 -19.66
N LEU A 621 -10.32 -10.70 -19.50
CA LEU A 621 -9.35 -11.78 -19.33
C LEU A 621 -9.20 -12.21 -17.87
N GLY A 622 -9.50 -11.36 -16.93
CA GLY A 622 -9.39 -11.60 -15.50
C GLY A 622 -9.71 -10.38 -14.69
N ASN A 623 -9.49 -10.45 -13.38
CA ASN A 623 -9.72 -9.35 -12.46
C ASN A 623 -8.48 -9.07 -11.62
N SER A 624 -8.09 -7.81 -11.51
CA SER A 624 -6.87 -7.36 -10.83
C SER A 624 -7.04 -7.18 -9.32
N LEU A 625 -8.25 -7.36 -8.79
CA LEU A 625 -8.46 -7.35 -7.34
C LEU A 625 -8.35 -8.76 -6.78
N PRO A 626 -7.64 -8.92 -5.65
CA PRO A 626 -7.57 -10.22 -4.99
C PRO A 626 -8.94 -10.66 -4.48
N SER A 627 -9.38 -11.84 -4.88
CA SER A 627 -10.64 -12.43 -4.47
C SER A 627 -10.44 -13.87 -3.99
N LEU A 628 -11.46 -14.46 -3.35
CA LEU A 628 -11.36 -15.72 -2.64
C LEU A 628 -10.15 -15.71 -1.69
N GLN A 629 -10.18 -14.80 -0.73
CA GLN A 629 -9.14 -14.69 0.28
C GLN A 629 -9.38 -15.73 1.37
N TYR A 630 -8.34 -16.44 1.78
CA TYR A 630 -8.46 -17.47 2.81
C TYR A 630 -7.28 -17.45 3.77
N GLY A 631 -7.56 -17.85 5.02
CA GLY A 631 -6.58 -17.97 6.07
C GLY A 631 -6.76 -19.24 6.87
N ILE A 632 -5.66 -19.88 7.25
CA ILE A 632 -5.66 -21.10 8.07
C ILE A 632 -4.70 -20.89 9.23
N ASN A 633 -5.23 -20.98 10.46
CA ASN A 633 -4.44 -21.01 11.67
C ASN A 633 -4.44 -22.43 12.23
N LEU A 634 -3.27 -22.93 12.54
CA LEU A 634 -3.07 -24.19 13.24
C LEU A 634 -2.29 -23.91 14.53
N GLY A 635 -2.67 -24.59 15.60
CA GLY A 635 -1.99 -24.49 16.88
C GLY A 635 -2.12 -25.74 17.71
N PHE A 636 -1.12 -26.02 18.53
CA PHE A 636 -1.20 -27.02 19.59
C PHE A 636 -0.33 -26.62 20.78
N ASP A 637 -0.68 -27.14 21.95
CA ASP A 637 0.16 -27.12 23.14
C ASP A 637 0.21 -28.51 23.80
N TRP A 638 1.42 -28.90 24.22
CA TRP A 638 1.67 -30.17 24.85
C TRP A 638 2.96 -30.16 25.68
N MET A 639 2.86 -30.54 26.93
CA MET A 639 4.02 -30.68 27.86
C MET A 639 4.95 -29.47 27.90
N GLY A 640 4.40 -28.27 27.80
CA GLY A 640 5.19 -27.02 27.78
C GLY A 640 5.60 -26.56 26.39
N PHE A 641 5.50 -27.42 25.38
CA PHE A 641 5.66 -27.00 23.98
C PHE A 641 4.38 -26.33 23.51
N ASP A 642 4.53 -25.26 22.75
CA ASP A 642 3.47 -24.60 22.00
C ASP A 642 3.90 -24.41 20.55
N PHE A 643 2.94 -24.56 19.66
CA PHE A 643 3.11 -24.37 18.24
C PHE A 643 1.97 -23.53 17.71
N SER A 644 2.27 -22.57 16.86
CA SER A 644 1.27 -21.86 16.08
C SER A 644 1.79 -21.54 14.68
N THR A 645 0.90 -21.61 13.69
CA THR A 645 1.23 -21.18 12.34
C THR A 645 0.03 -20.53 11.67
N PHE A 646 0.30 -19.57 10.80
CA PHE A 646 -0.70 -18.90 9.99
C PHE A 646 -0.32 -18.96 8.51
N LEU A 647 -1.23 -19.53 7.73
CA LEU A 647 -1.19 -19.58 6.29
C LEU A 647 -2.22 -18.59 5.73
N GLN A 648 -1.81 -17.76 4.80
CA GLN A 648 -2.68 -16.81 4.10
C GLN A 648 -2.61 -17.07 2.61
N GLY A 649 -3.77 -17.01 1.95
CA GLY A 649 -3.84 -17.19 0.51
C GLY A 649 -4.89 -16.34 -0.18
N VAL A 650 -4.72 -16.22 -1.48
CA VAL A 650 -5.64 -15.59 -2.42
C VAL A 650 -5.89 -16.58 -3.55
N GLY A 651 -7.15 -16.90 -3.80
CA GLY A 651 -7.54 -17.93 -4.79
C GLY A 651 -7.61 -17.40 -6.21
N ASN A 652 -8.01 -16.13 -6.38
CA ASN A 652 -8.10 -15.49 -7.67
C ASN A 652 -7.47 -14.09 -7.62
N HIS A 653 -6.47 -13.89 -8.46
CA HIS A 653 -5.83 -12.60 -8.65
C HIS A 653 -5.10 -12.62 -9.99
N TYR A 654 -5.49 -11.75 -10.90
CA TYR A 654 -4.88 -11.63 -12.20
C TYR A 654 -4.12 -10.33 -12.33
N TRP A 655 -3.02 -10.39 -13.02
CA TRP A 655 -2.16 -9.24 -13.24
C TRP A 655 -1.60 -9.27 -14.65
N TYR A 656 -1.66 -8.13 -15.34
CA TYR A 656 -0.96 -7.95 -16.61
C TYR A 656 0.25 -7.04 -16.34
N PRO A 657 1.48 -7.51 -16.59
CA PRO A 657 2.68 -6.73 -16.34
C PRO A 657 2.67 -5.42 -17.14
N SER A 658 2.96 -4.29 -16.51
CA SER A 658 3.12 -3.04 -17.24
C SER A 658 4.26 -3.16 -18.26
N GLY A 659 4.19 -2.41 -19.35
CA GLY A 659 5.22 -2.44 -20.38
C GLY A 659 6.61 -2.09 -19.87
N MET A 660 6.70 -1.33 -18.78
CA MET A 660 7.94 -0.96 -18.11
C MET A 660 8.42 -1.97 -17.06
N ASN A 661 7.72 -3.09 -16.87
CA ASN A 661 8.13 -4.13 -15.93
C ASN A 661 9.29 -4.96 -16.48
N ILE A 662 10.51 -4.48 -16.31
CA ILE A 662 11.74 -5.12 -16.78
C ILE A 662 11.94 -6.50 -16.12
N ALA A 663 11.46 -6.70 -14.88
CA ALA A 663 11.61 -7.99 -14.21
C ALA A 663 10.83 -9.12 -14.89
N PHE A 664 9.75 -8.79 -15.58
CA PHE A 664 8.96 -9.74 -16.35
C PHE A 664 9.36 -9.76 -17.83
N TRP A 665 9.43 -8.57 -18.44
CA TRP A 665 9.60 -8.43 -19.88
C TRP A 665 11.06 -8.50 -20.37
N GLY A 666 12.04 -8.23 -19.50
CA GLY A 666 13.44 -8.22 -19.89
C GLY A 666 13.70 -7.26 -21.06
N SER A 667 14.32 -7.77 -22.12
CA SER A 667 14.68 -7.00 -23.33
C SER A 667 13.50 -6.51 -24.18
N TYR A 668 12.31 -7.04 -23.98
CA TYR A 668 11.08 -6.56 -24.65
C TYR A 668 10.61 -5.18 -24.16
N SER A 669 11.08 -4.74 -22.99
CA SER A 669 10.86 -3.41 -22.45
C SER A 669 11.86 -2.42 -23.05
N TYR A 670 12.63 -1.71 -22.25
CA TYR A 670 13.67 -0.79 -22.71
C TYR A 670 14.99 -1.52 -22.85
N ALA A 671 15.34 -1.95 -24.07
CA ALA A 671 16.52 -2.77 -24.32
C ALA A 671 17.84 -2.14 -23.82
N TYR A 672 17.98 -0.82 -23.95
CA TYR A 672 19.20 -0.11 -23.51
C TYR A 672 19.31 0.05 -21.97
N TYR A 673 18.23 -0.20 -21.25
CA TYR A 673 18.24 -0.25 -19.78
C TYR A 673 18.34 -1.66 -19.22
N THR A 674 18.26 -2.69 -20.06
CA THR A 674 18.16 -4.07 -19.62
C THR A 674 19.53 -4.74 -19.66
N ALA A 675 20.37 -4.42 -18.68
CA ALA A 675 21.62 -5.16 -18.45
C ALA A 675 21.40 -6.48 -17.71
N PHE A 676 20.24 -6.64 -17.06
CA PHE A 676 19.89 -7.83 -16.30
C PHE A 676 18.94 -8.73 -17.07
N MET A 677 19.35 -9.96 -17.31
CA MET A 677 18.51 -11.04 -17.85
C MET A 677 18.74 -12.31 -17.01
N PRO A 678 17.68 -13.06 -16.65
CA PRO A 678 17.86 -14.39 -16.06
C PRO A 678 18.67 -15.30 -17.00
N ARG A 679 19.52 -16.17 -16.45
CA ARG A 679 20.37 -17.09 -17.24
C ARG A 679 19.59 -18.03 -18.15
N ASP A 680 18.36 -18.36 -17.77
CA ASP A 680 17.45 -19.24 -18.49
C ASP A 680 16.49 -18.48 -19.43
N PHE A 681 16.57 -17.14 -19.48
CA PHE A 681 15.66 -16.31 -20.28
C PHE A 681 15.68 -16.67 -21.77
N ILE A 682 16.88 -16.87 -22.33
CA ILE A 682 17.07 -17.24 -23.74
C ILE A 682 16.32 -18.50 -24.15
N LYS A 683 16.18 -19.46 -23.20
CA LYS A 683 15.44 -20.72 -23.44
C LYS A 683 13.93 -20.51 -23.49
N THR A 684 13.44 -19.39 -23.01
CA THR A 684 12.01 -19.06 -22.97
C THR A 684 11.58 -18.11 -24.09
N VAL A 685 12.54 -17.69 -24.91
CA VAL A 685 12.36 -16.74 -26.02
C VAL A 685 12.34 -17.50 -27.34
N TRP A 686 11.45 -17.09 -28.23
CA TRP A 686 11.30 -17.71 -29.55
C TRP A 686 12.56 -17.57 -30.43
N SER A 687 12.92 -18.64 -31.09
CA SER A 687 13.85 -18.70 -32.19
C SER A 687 13.41 -19.78 -33.19
N GLU A 688 13.98 -19.79 -34.39
CA GLU A 688 13.69 -20.83 -35.39
C GLU A 688 14.02 -22.23 -34.88
N GLU A 689 15.06 -22.35 -34.05
CA GLU A 689 15.49 -23.60 -33.43
C GLU A 689 14.63 -23.99 -32.18
N ASN A 690 13.91 -23.03 -31.60
CA ASN A 690 13.06 -23.18 -30.45
C ASN A 690 11.72 -22.42 -30.58
N PRO A 691 10.83 -22.93 -31.49
CA PRO A 691 9.58 -22.22 -31.79
C PRO A 691 8.49 -22.35 -30.74
N ASP A 692 8.53 -23.39 -29.88
CA ASP A 692 7.52 -23.64 -28.86
C ASP A 692 7.94 -23.03 -27.53
N THR A 693 7.96 -21.70 -27.47
CA THR A 693 8.40 -20.94 -26.30
C THR A 693 7.29 -20.10 -25.73
N TYR A 694 7.53 -19.62 -24.48
CA TYR A 694 6.56 -18.76 -23.80
C TYR A 694 6.58 -17.33 -24.37
N PHE A 695 7.76 -16.70 -24.50
CA PHE A 695 7.91 -15.36 -25.05
C PHE A 695 8.03 -15.37 -26.58
N PRO A 696 7.56 -14.31 -27.26
CA PRO A 696 7.58 -14.21 -28.69
C PRO A 696 8.99 -13.95 -29.24
N ARG A 697 9.10 -13.72 -30.54
CA ARG A 697 10.31 -13.20 -31.19
C ARG A 697 10.82 -11.94 -30.48
N PRO A 698 12.14 -11.83 -30.19
CA PRO A 698 12.68 -10.65 -29.53
C PRO A 698 12.49 -9.38 -30.36
N ARG A 699 11.70 -8.46 -29.86
CA ARG A 699 11.53 -7.11 -30.40
C ARG A 699 11.70 -6.10 -29.30
N VAL A 700 12.56 -5.11 -29.51
CA VAL A 700 12.75 -4.02 -28.55
C VAL A 700 11.49 -3.16 -28.45
N TYR A 701 11.18 -2.68 -27.22
CA TYR A 701 10.01 -1.85 -26.96
C TYR A 701 8.63 -2.51 -27.22
N SER A 702 8.58 -3.80 -27.50
CA SER A 702 7.31 -4.47 -27.80
C SER A 702 6.33 -4.47 -26.62
N SER A 703 6.84 -4.45 -25.38
CA SER A 703 5.98 -4.33 -24.19
C SER A 703 5.55 -2.90 -23.85
N THR A 704 6.24 -1.88 -24.36
CA THR A 704 5.93 -0.47 -24.07
C THR A 704 5.15 0.24 -25.17
N GLY A 705 5.15 -0.29 -26.37
CA GLY A 705 4.46 0.32 -27.52
C GLY A 705 4.34 -0.62 -28.71
N GLY A 706 4.54 -1.93 -28.53
CA GLY A 706 4.38 -2.96 -29.54
C GLY A 706 3.30 -3.98 -29.16
N GLU A 707 3.37 -5.16 -29.73
CA GLU A 707 2.37 -6.24 -29.58
C GLU A 707 2.13 -6.71 -28.13
N LEU A 708 3.07 -6.52 -27.24
CA LEU A 708 2.97 -6.91 -25.84
C LEU A 708 2.40 -5.79 -24.95
N ALA A 709 2.21 -4.58 -25.46
CA ALA A 709 1.70 -3.45 -24.68
C ALA A 709 0.22 -3.62 -24.29
N PRO A 710 -0.69 -4.02 -25.19
CA PRO A 710 -2.08 -4.29 -24.81
C PRO A 710 -2.19 -5.57 -23.98
N PRO A 711 -3.05 -5.59 -22.97
CA PRO A 711 -3.34 -6.83 -22.26
C PRO A 711 -3.81 -7.92 -23.23
N ASN A 712 -3.29 -9.15 -23.04
CA ASN A 712 -3.64 -10.28 -23.87
C ASN A 712 -3.70 -11.59 -23.06
N SER A 713 -4.39 -12.59 -23.61
CA SER A 713 -4.65 -13.86 -22.94
C SER A 713 -3.39 -14.69 -22.68
N ARG A 714 -2.31 -14.49 -23.47
CA ARG A 714 -1.06 -15.25 -23.34
C ARG A 714 -0.23 -14.79 -22.15
N TYR A 715 -0.18 -13.48 -21.88
CA TYR A 715 0.71 -12.90 -20.88
C TYR A 715 -0.01 -12.36 -19.63
N ILE A 716 -1.34 -12.48 -19.55
CA ILE A 716 -2.02 -12.25 -18.29
C ILE A 716 -1.58 -13.30 -17.26
N GLN A 717 -1.13 -12.86 -16.11
CA GLN A 717 -0.58 -13.71 -15.07
C GLN A 717 -1.63 -14.02 -14.01
N ASN A 718 -1.72 -15.29 -13.61
CA ASN A 718 -2.42 -15.67 -12.40
C ASN A 718 -1.44 -15.57 -11.23
N VAL A 719 -1.62 -14.57 -10.39
CA VAL A 719 -0.77 -14.26 -9.24
C VAL A 719 -1.38 -14.71 -7.92
N ARG A 720 -2.33 -15.66 -7.94
CA ARG A 720 -2.82 -16.32 -6.73
C ARG A 720 -1.66 -16.90 -5.93
N TYR A 721 -1.81 -16.97 -4.63
CA TYR A 721 -0.74 -17.50 -3.78
C TYR A 721 -1.27 -18.13 -2.50
N LEU A 722 -0.43 -18.95 -1.90
CA LEU A 722 -0.48 -19.40 -0.52
C LEU A 722 0.84 -19.05 0.14
N ARG A 723 0.82 -18.37 1.29
CA ARG A 723 2.01 -17.95 2.03
C ARG A 723 1.98 -18.46 3.47
N LEU A 724 3.10 -18.99 3.91
CA LEU A 724 3.38 -19.24 5.32
C LEU A 724 3.81 -17.91 5.96
N LYS A 725 2.83 -17.22 6.54
CA LYS A 725 3.00 -15.86 7.10
C LYS A 725 3.74 -15.87 8.41
N ASN A 726 3.38 -16.80 9.29
CA ASN A 726 3.97 -16.92 10.61
C ASN A 726 4.07 -18.39 11.00
N LEU A 727 5.14 -18.72 11.70
CA LEU A 727 5.34 -20.00 12.37
C LEU A 727 6.06 -19.72 13.68
N THR A 728 5.49 -20.16 14.79
CA THR A 728 6.10 -20.01 16.12
C THR A 728 6.13 -21.36 16.81
N VAL A 729 7.27 -21.67 17.41
CA VAL A 729 7.48 -22.84 18.28
C VAL A 729 8.04 -22.35 19.60
N GLY A 730 7.36 -22.63 20.68
CA GLY A 730 7.77 -22.23 22.02
C GLY A 730 7.91 -23.40 22.97
N TYR A 731 8.72 -23.22 24.00
CA TYR A 731 8.82 -24.13 25.12
C TYR A 731 8.80 -23.36 26.44
N THR A 732 7.81 -23.64 27.26
CA THR A 732 7.68 -23.08 28.61
C THR A 732 8.31 -24.04 29.60
N LEU A 733 9.27 -23.53 30.37
CA LEU A 733 9.95 -24.31 31.39
C LEU A 733 8.96 -24.79 32.47
N PRO A 734 9.21 -26.00 33.01
CA PRO A 734 8.41 -26.50 34.15
C PRO A 734 8.46 -25.54 35.34
N GLN A 735 7.31 -25.23 35.92
CA GLN A 735 7.15 -24.27 37.01
C GLN A 735 8.04 -24.61 38.23
N LYS A 736 8.38 -25.89 38.42
CA LYS A 736 9.31 -26.29 39.49
C LYS A 736 10.71 -25.67 39.32
N TRP A 737 11.17 -25.50 38.09
CA TRP A 737 12.47 -24.90 37.80
C TRP A 737 12.42 -23.37 37.89
N THR A 738 11.37 -22.78 37.39
CA THR A 738 11.24 -21.31 37.37
C THR A 738 11.04 -20.74 38.75
N LYS A 739 10.27 -21.40 39.61
CA LYS A 739 10.07 -20.99 41.03
C LYS A 739 11.35 -21.08 41.85
N ALA A 740 12.26 -21.98 41.53
CA ALA A 740 13.56 -22.08 42.22
C ALA A 740 14.43 -20.84 42.02
N ILE A 741 14.18 -20.06 40.96
CA ILE A 741 14.85 -18.79 40.65
C ILE A 741 13.94 -17.57 40.78
N CYS A 742 12.87 -17.70 41.59
CA CYS A 742 11.88 -16.65 41.86
C CYS A 742 11.17 -16.08 40.60
N LEU A 743 11.02 -16.88 39.53
CA LEU A 743 10.28 -16.54 38.36
C LEU A 743 8.98 -17.36 38.28
N ASP A 744 7.90 -16.73 37.84
CA ASP A 744 6.61 -17.43 37.66
C ASP A 744 6.59 -18.25 36.36
N LYS A 745 7.08 -17.66 35.26
CA LYS A 745 7.13 -18.31 33.95
C LYS A 745 8.34 -17.89 33.14
N VAL A 746 8.97 -18.85 32.48
CA VAL A 746 10.02 -18.61 31.47
C VAL A 746 9.67 -19.43 30.21
N ARG A 747 9.55 -18.75 29.09
CA ARG A 747 9.29 -19.37 27.80
C ARG A 747 10.34 -18.94 26.77
N PHE A 748 10.97 -19.91 26.14
CA PHE A 748 11.83 -19.71 24.96
C PHE A 748 11.01 -19.96 23.71
N TYR A 749 11.23 -19.17 22.69
CA TYR A 749 10.54 -19.40 21.42
C TYR A 749 11.39 -19.06 20.21
N PHE A 750 11.10 -19.76 19.14
CA PHE A 750 11.48 -19.46 17.77
C PHE A 750 10.26 -18.91 17.04
N SER A 751 10.43 -17.85 16.28
CA SER A 751 9.37 -17.32 15.40
C SER A 751 9.94 -17.01 14.03
N GLY A 752 9.23 -17.44 13.00
CA GLY A 752 9.58 -17.16 11.62
C GLY A 752 8.43 -16.46 10.91
N GLU A 753 8.73 -15.41 10.13
CA GLU A 753 7.74 -14.69 9.34
C GLU A 753 8.07 -14.78 7.84
N ASN A 754 7.04 -14.88 7.00
CA ASN A 754 7.15 -14.94 5.54
C ASN A 754 8.11 -16.02 5.03
N LEU A 755 8.17 -17.19 5.69
CA LEU A 755 9.17 -18.22 5.46
C LEU A 755 9.11 -18.85 4.06
N ALA A 756 7.90 -19.00 3.51
CA ALA A 756 7.68 -19.59 2.20
C ALA A 756 6.39 -19.08 1.55
N TYR A 757 6.34 -19.12 0.22
CA TYR A 757 5.10 -18.93 -0.54
C TYR A 757 5.10 -19.78 -1.81
N TRP A 758 3.89 -20.10 -2.26
CA TRP A 758 3.61 -20.83 -3.51
C TRP A 758 2.72 -19.96 -4.39
N SER A 759 3.09 -19.82 -5.65
CA SER A 759 2.33 -19.04 -6.64
C SER A 759 2.66 -19.51 -8.05
N PRO A 760 1.69 -19.57 -8.98
CA PRO A 760 1.93 -19.90 -10.39
C PRO A 760 2.91 -18.97 -11.09
N ILE A 761 2.98 -17.69 -10.68
CA ILE A 761 3.89 -16.69 -11.27
C ILE A 761 5.36 -17.11 -11.21
N LYS A 762 5.75 -17.94 -10.23
CA LYS A 762 7.12 -18.47 -10.11
C LYS A 762 7.61 -19.25 -11.34
N LYS A 763 6.68 -19.75 -12.16
CA LYS A 763 7.03 -20.41 -13.42
C LYS A 763 7.71 -19.44 -14.40
N TYR A 764 7.32 -18.18 -14.38
CA TYR A 764 7.74 -17.17 -15.36
C TYR A 764 8.69 -16.13 -14.77
N THR A 765 8.56 -15.81 -13.48
CA THR A 765 9.50 -14.92 -12.80
C THR A 765 9.63 -15.28 -11.32
N LYS A 766 10.88 -15.25 -10.83
CA LYS A 766 11.22 -15.43 -9.40
C LYS A 766 11.40 -14.10 -8.68
N TYR A 767 11.36 -12.98 -9.40
CA TYR A 767 11.70 -11.65 -8.93
C TYR A 767 10.50 -10.80 -8.52
N LEU A 768 9.28 -11.32 -8.70
CA LEU A 768 8.03 -10.67 -8.33
C LEU A 768 7.41 -11.38 -7.12
N ASP A 769 7.07 -10.61 -6.11
CA ASP A 769 6.19 -11.10 -5.04
C ASP A 769 4.73 -10.96 -5.45
N PRO A 770 3.91 -12.03 -5.41
CA PRO A 770 2.51 -11.97 -5.83
C PRO A 770 1.64 -11.00 -5.02
N GLU A 771 2.00 -10.69 -3.77
CA GLU A 771 1.29 -9.67 -2.98
C GLU A 771 1.55 -8.24 -3.47
N SER A 772 2.67 -8.01 -4.16
CA SER A 772 3.02 -6.72 -4.75
C SER A 772 2.58 -6.58 -6.21
N ALA A 773 2.05 -7.64 -6.80
CA ALA A 773 1.54 -7.65 -8.17
C ALA A 773 0.19 -6.93 -8.24
N TYR A 774 0.21 -5.61 -8.38
CA TYR A 774 -1.00 -4.82 -8.60
C TYR A 774 -0.78 -3.84 -9.74
N ARG A 775 -1.85 -3.57 -10.47
CA ARG A 775 -1.86 -2.55 -11.52
C ARG A 775 -2.44 -1.28 -10.93
N ARG A 776 -1.61 -0.26 -10.80
CA ARG A 776 -2.09 1.08 -10.45
C ARG A 776 -2.47 1.81 -11.74
N VAL A 777 -3.74 2.07 -11.92
CA VAL A 777 -4.22 2.97 -12.99
C VAL A 777 -3.96 4.40 -12.54
N THR A 778 -2.94 5.06 -13.09
CA THR A 778 -2.52 6.36 -12.57
C THR A 778 -2.84 7.55 -13.44
N LYS A 779 -2.99 7.41 -14.76
CA LYS A 779 -3.42 8.52 -15.63
C LYS A 779 -3.92 8.04 -16.99
N LYS A 780 -4.88 8.78 -17.57
CA LYS A 780 -5.14 8.78 -19.02
C LYS A 780 -3.91 9.26 -19.77
N SER A 781 -3.44 8.48 -20.73
CA SER A 781 -2.66 9.01 -21.84
C SER A 781 -3.58 9.84 -22.74
N ASN A 782 -3.03 10.84 -23.41
CA ASN A 782 -3.78 11.62 -24.41
C ASN A 782 -4.35 10.77 -25.55
N ASP A 783 -3.82 9.56 -25.75
CA ASP A 783 -4.22 8.60 -26.79
C ASP A 783 -5.30 7.62 -26.32
N GLY A 784 -5.91 7.85 -25.15
CA GLY A 784 -6.97 7.00 -24.62
C GLY A 784 -6.55 5.61 -24.15
N LEU A 785 -5.27 5.26 -24.28
CA LEU A 785 -4.71 4.02 -23.78
C LEU A 785 -4.26 4.21 -22.32
N TYR A 786 -4.57 3.24 -21.47
CA TYR A 786 -4.04 3.20 -20.11
C TYR A 786 -2.52 2.97 -20.15
N GLN A 787 -1.74 4.05 -20.22
CA GLN A 787 -0.31 3.93 -19.97
C GLN A 787 -0.11 3.78 -18.47
N ASN A 788 0.39 2.63 -18.10
CA ASN A 788 0.94 2.41 -16.77
C ASN A 788 2.27 3.17 -16.69
N SER A 789 2.21 4.44 -16.28
CA SER A 789 3.39 5.29 -16.17
C SER A 789 4.31 4.87 -15.01
N ASP A 790 3.84 3.95 -14.16
CA ASP A 790 4.58 3.51 -13.00
C ASP A 790 5.30 2.19 -13.29
N ALA A 791 6.59 2.30 -13.62
CA ALA A 791 7.55 1.19 -13.50
C ALA A 791 7.60 0.59 -12.08
N LYS A 792 6.76 1.07 -11.20
CA LYS A 792 6.70 0.77 -9.77
C LYS A 792 6.06 -0.58 -9.45
N ASP A 793 5.31 -1.16 -10.37
CA ASP A 793 4.69 -2.48 -10.17
C ASP A 793 5.69 -3.65 -10.12
N ALA A 794 6.95 -3.40 -10.55
CA ALA A 794 8.00 -4.41 -10.54
C ALA A 794 9.05 -4.20 -9.44
N VAL A 795 9.01 -3.08 -8.73
CA VAL A 795 10.13 -2.63 -7.90
C VAL A 795 9.65 -2.29 -6.50
N ALA A 796 8.98 -3.25 -5.87
CA ALA A 796 8.69 -3.18 -4.45
C ALA A 796 9.93 -3.51 -3.63
N TYR A 797 10.02 -2.94 -2.43
CA TYR A 797 10.98 -3.39 -1.44
C TYR A 797 10.78 -4.90 -1.21
N PRO A 798 11.82 -5.72 -1.30
CA PRO A 798 11.66 -7.17 -1.25
C PRO A 798 11.06 -7.63 0.08
N TRP A 799 10.14 -8.55 0.02
CA TRP A 799 9.61 -9.22 1.20
C TRP A 799 10.72 -9.99 1.89
N GLN A 800 10.88 -9.71 3.18
CA GLN A 800 11.92 -10.31 3.99
C GLN A 800 11.38 -11.54 4.71
N LYS A 801 12.20 -12.57 4.78
CA LYS A 801 12.01 -13.65 5.75
C LYS A 801 12.59 -13.17 7.07
N THR A 802 11.81 -13.23 8.14
CA THR A 802 12.30 -12.88 9.48
C THR A 802 12.41 -14.14 10.31
N ILE A 803 13.54 -14.30 10.97
CA ILE A 803 13.81 -15.38 11.91
C ILE A 803 14.16 -14.74 13.25
N MET A 804 13.40 -15.07 14.28
CA MET A 804 13.54 -14.51 15.61
C MET A 804 13.67 -15.61 16.66
N PHE A 805 14.53 -15.39 17.63
CA PHE A 805 14.58 -16.13 18.88
C PHE A 805 14.25 -15.19 20.03
N GLY A 806 13.40 -15.62 20.91
CA GLY A 806 12.94 -14.78 22.01
C GLY A 806 12.78 -15.52 23.33
N ILE A 807 12.75 -14.74 24.40
CA ILE A 807 12.52 -15.21 25.76
C ILE A 807 11.42 -14.34 26.38
N ASP A 808 10.38 -14.98 26.89
CA ASP A 808 9.33 -14.34 27.69
C ASP A 808 9.53 -14.71 29.16
N ILE A 809 9.66 -13.73 30.05
CA ILE A 809 9.85 -13.92 31.49
C ILE A 809 8.73 -13.23 32.23
N THR A 810 8.08 -13.94 33.16
CA THR A 810 7.10 -13.38 34.10
C THR A 810 7.62 -13.59 35.53
N PHE A 811 7.61 -12.51 36.32
CA PHE A 811 8.04 -12.47 37.69
C PHE A 811 6.89 -12.63 38.67
#